data_63e64cfc7693f01a4f83310e35817b00
#
_entry.id   63e64cfc7693f01a4f83310e35817b00
#
_cell.length_a   1.000
_cell.length_b   1.000
_cell.length_c   1.000
_cell.angle_alpha   90.00
_cell.angle_beta   90.00
_cell.angle_gamma   90.00
#
_symmetry.space_group_name_H-M   'P 1'
#
loop_
_entity.id
_entity.type
_entity.pdbx_description
1 polymer ?
#
loop_
_entity_poly.entity_id
_entity_poly.type
_entity_poly.pdbx_seq_one_letter_code
_entity_poly.pdbx_strand_id
1 'polypeptide(L)'
;MKHTYRKNVYVKQIRLVLVLLCCIVLAVNAGFLAKTNIIKNQETFHCPSYMLIGENKNRYIINNSTTQILVLDQDNRYLFQIDGGSTRQKAFNFANNIAVDSEGNIYVTDVSFNDNYDRDKKVKLLKYNAKGKLDSILYEYEYTKEEELTIHSAFMSVSFYNSRFYFAQREKDSIAVYSIAVDGSEQMPTEERRIEYANAQLLVASIAIVPEKDLLYFVDKKGDIYFADNHTDEILLVYDGGNYHPDYQFYDVPNDIAVTEDGNYLYYTDIGLRQIWGISLETGERFLIYQPEEGTLDEQPIFYRLSLVEGNSQQVSFCDSNGNDIYIYNSEGIKIFQENHFVYSREVFIKYIALLLLGLFVIKNIIDKLKEIVLKTMAGSNAERFKTNLLVLVAVITVFITTASYVISNLNARYTENVLQSLYSMSRLTADMINGDLLETILEPDDYLNEDYMAIRSQIQSAFEKSYINSYEFTSESDSTLYCVLYRMQNHVVYYTMHLSDDSGVVYPDTMTFEESDYKYIEDTGETIIFSEISTGEGEWMYASAPVYNSKGEMIAVCEVGRNRTSYNQANQNMLIELAIKVTSLAVIVFLFMSEVIALISVFEKKGKEQKREENSVEFVRTFAFIMYMADNFTCVLIPLMSEALYDPSLPIAENIAIALPSGAQSFAAAITGFVIAGVMKKIGNRKSFLCGIIFHMVGLLLCGLSGNLYFFTISMFIVGIGMGINVVCLSTYVISRESEEDSLKGFSLITTGTFAGTNCGIIIGTLITEQYGYSTIFFISALMAGLLLLFVWMIYKKDTVIAEKEKETKKINLWAFLRNRLTWGYFLFAMLPYYIFASFVYYFMPLYAEQEGVSEANIGVITLVYGVMTAYLTSLTMEKITKRVGSRFAIMIASLVTIASLVLFIFKPSVSTIILVVLVMGIADSFGYSALSSYFSEIPAVKQYGEENALGISGVVEGVSSTIAPFIFATALLAGIQMGMILISIGFGICVVMFFLTSFREKREKNDG
;
A
#
# COMPACT_ATOMS: atom_id res chain seq x y z
N MET A 1 -32.22 33.42 26.56
CA MET A 1 -31.87 32.93 25.17
C MET A 1 -30.40 32.81 24.88
N LYS A 2 -29.50 33.77 25.13
CA LYS A 2 -28.05 33.63 24.86
C LYS A 2 -27.36 32.48 25.63
N HIS A 3 -27.78 32.18 26.86
CA HIS A 3 -27.18 31.12 27.68
C HIS A 3 -27.58 29.70 27.18
N THR A 4 -28.82 29.54 26.75
CA THR A 4 -29.34 28.24 26.19
C THR A 4 -28.73 27.95 24.81
N TYR A 5 -28.48 28.99 23.99
CA TYR A 5 -27.84 28.88 22.69
C TYR A 5 -26.35 28.44 22.82
N ARG A 6 -25.60 29.03 23.76
CA ARG A 6 -24.21 28.61 24.06
C ARG A 6 -24.15 27.15 24.53
N LYS A 7 -25.04 26.73 25.43
CA LYS A 7 -25.09 25.36 25.93
C LYS A 7 -25.31 24.33 24.81
N ASN A 8 -26.20 24.64 23.87
CA ASN A 8 -26.46 23.78 22.71
C ASN A 8 -25.28 23.67 21.72
N VAL A 9 -24.48 24.74 21.58
CA VAL A 9 -23.29 24.72 20.70
C VAL A 9 -22.17 23.86 21.32
N TYR A 10 -21.93 23.98 22.63
CA TYR A 10 -20.94 23.14 23.34
C TYR A 10 -21.31 21.65 23.30
N VAL A 11 -22.57 21.32 23.52
CA VAL A 11 -23.05 19.93 23.45
C VAL A 11 -22.85 19.34 22.04
N LYS A 12 -23.12 20.13 20.97
CA LYS A 12 -22.85 19.68 19.57
C LYS A 12 -21.37 19.50 19.27
N GLN A 13 -20.50 20.33 19.82
CA GLN A 13 -19.04 20.20 19.65
C GLN A 13 -18.48 18.99 20.38
N ILE A 14 -18.89 18.76 21.63
CA ILE A 14 -18.52 17.57 22.42
C ILE A 14 -18.98 16.29 21.71
N ARG A 15 -20.21 16.28 21.17
CA ARG A 15 -20.75 15.13 20.43
C ARG A 15 -19.93 14.84 19.16
N LEU A 16 -19.47 15.86 18.42
CA LEU A 16 -18.61 15.68 17.25
C LEU A 16 -17.24 15.10 17.61
N VAL A 17 -16.62 15.61 18.65
CA VAL A 17 -15.33 15.09 19.16
C VAL A 17 -15.46 13.65 19.62
N LEU A 18 -16.56 13.31 20.31
CA LEU A 18 -16.86 11.95 20.73
C LEU A 18 -17.03 10.98 19.55
N VAL A 19 -17.75 11.39 18.50
CA VAL A 19 -17.93 10.59 17.28
C VAL A 19 -16.58 10.37 16.58
N LEU A 20 -15.72 11.39 16.48
CA LEU A 20 -14.38 11.25 15.90
C LEU A 20 -13.50 10.29 16.71
N LEU A 21 -13.51 10.40 18.04
CA LEU A 21 -12.80 9.45 18.90
C LEU A 21 -13.33 8.01 18.71
N CYS A 22 -14.66 7.85 18.65
CA CYS A 22 -15.26 6.54 18.37
C CYS A 22 -14.84 5.98 17.01
N CYS A 23 -14.77 6.81 15.96
CA CYS A 23 -14.29 6.40 14.64
C CYS A 23 -12.82 5.94 14.68
N ILE A 24 -11.96 6.64 15.41
CA ILE A 24 -10.55 6.26 15.59
C ILE A 24 -10.46 4.90 16.30
N VAL A 25 -11.22 4.72 17.39
CA VAL A 25 -11.24 3.44 18.12
C VAL A 25 -11.73 2.29 17.24
N LEU A 26 -12.76 2.51 16.43
CA LEU A 26 -13.28 1.50 15.50
C LEU A 26 -12.27 1.19 14.39
N ALA A 27 -11.60 2.19 13.83
CA ALA A 27 -10.59 2.00 12.80
C ALA A 27 -9.38 1.19 13.30
N VAL A 28 -8.91 1.47 14.51
CA VAL A 28 -7.81 0.73 15.15
C VAL A 28 -8.18 -0.74 15.44
N ASN A 29 -9.46 -1.02 15.68
CA ASN A 29 -9.95 -2.40 15.97
C ASN A 29 -10.70 -3.03 14.79
N ALA A 30 -10.54 -2.52 13.56
CA ALA A 30 -11.29 -3.02 12.41
C ALA A 30 -11.03 -4.51 12.12
N GLY A 31 -9.77 -4.96 12.18
CA GLY A 31 -9.40 -6.37 12.01
C GLY A 31 -10.03 -7.29 13.06
N PHE A 32 -10.08 -6.84 14.32
CA PHE A 32 -10.74 -7.59 15.40
C PHE A 32 -12.26 -7.69 15.18
N LEU A 33 -12.90 -6.63 14.68
CA LEU A 33 -14.33 -6.62 14.37
C LEU A 33 -14.70 -7.50 13.16
N ALA A 34 -13.76 -7.76 12.27
CA ALA A 34 -13.97 -8.62 11.11
C ALA A 34 -14.05 -10.13 11.49
N LYS A 35 -13.58 -10.51 12.69
CA LYS A 35 -13.59 -11.90 13.15
C LYS A 35 -14.98 -12.33 13.63
N THR A 36 -15.72 -12.99 12.75
CA THR A 36 -17.08 -13.49 13.08
C THR A 36 -17.08 -14.68 14.03
N ASN A 37 -15.96 -15.42 14.12
CA ASN A 37 -15.84 -16.62 14.96
C ASN A 37 -15.91 -16.34 16.47
N ILE A 38 -15.61 -15.10 16.89
CA ILE A 38 -15.79 -14.66 18.29
C ILE A 38 -17.24 -14.86 18.76
N ILE A 39 -18.21 -14.77 17.85
CA ILE A 39 -19.62 -15.02 18.17
C ILE A 39 -19.90 -16.50 18.43
N LYS A 40 -19.15 -17.41 17.79
CA LYS A 40 -19.25 -18.86 17.99
C LYS A 40 -18.59 -19.35 19.29
N ASN A 41 -17.83 -18.49 19.95
CA ASN A 41 -17.08 -18.72 21.18
C ASN A 41 -15.97 -19.78 21.09
N GLN A 42 -15.72 -20.37 19.95
CA GLN A 42 -14.61 -21.31 19.71
C GLN A 42 -14.18 -21.25 18.24
N GLU A 43 -12.93 -21.61 18.00
CA GLU A 43 -12.34 -21.67 16.67
C GLU A 43 -11.38 -22.84 16.60
N THR A 44 -11.40 -23.61 15.52
CA THR A 44 -10.46 -24.69 15.24
C THR A 44 -9.11 -24.13 14.83
N PHE A 45 -8.03 -24.87 15.13
CA PHE A 45 -6.72 -24.55 14.58
C PHE A 45 -6.72 -24.75 13.06
N HIS A 46 -5.84 -24.08 12.37
CA HIS A 46 -5.66 -24.21 10.93
C HIS A 46 -4.21 -24.58 10.64
N CYS A 47 -3.94 -25.86 10.42
CA CYS A 47 -2.61 -26.41 10.13
C CYS A 47 -1.51 -25.86 11.05
N PRO A 48 -1.59 -26.08 12.37
CA PRO A 48 -0.56 -25.61 13.31
C PRO A 48 0.76 -26.31 13.01
N SER A 49 1.87 -25.55 12.89
CA SER A 49 3.18 -26.10 12.50
C SER A 49 4.14 -26.27 13.68
N TYR A 50 4.01 -25.47 14.71
CA TYR A 50 4.89 -25.49 15.86
C TYR A 50 4.18 -24.97 17.10
N MET A 51 4.44 -25.56 18.25
CA MET A 51 3.90 -25.12 19.54
C MET A 51 5.01 -25.08 20.58
N LEU A 52 5.25 -23.90 21.17
CA LEU A 52 6.10 -23.73 22.34
C LEU A 52 5.23 -23.52 23.59
N ILE A 53 5.60 -24.13 24.70
CA ILE A 53 4.99 -23.89 26.01
C ILE A 53 6.04 -23.25 26.91
N GLY A 54 5.84 -21.94 27.21
CA GLY A 54 6.78 -21.20 28.06
C GLY A 54 6.65 -21.49 29.54
N GLU A 55 7.58 -21.02 30.37
CA GLU A 55 7.57 -21.13 31.85
C GLU A 55 6.27 -20.57 32.45
N ASN A 56 5.66 -19.56 31.81
CA ASN A 56 4.36 -18.98 32.18
C ASN A 56 3.17 -19.91 31.90
N LYS A 57 3.41 -21.12 31.39
CA LYS A 57 2.43 -22.11 30.92
C LYS A 57 1.50 -21.67 29.80
N ASN A 58 1.79 -20.56 29.18
CA ASN A 58 1.08 -20.15 27.98
C ASN A 58 1.58 -20.97 26.78
N ARG A 59 0.69 -21.20 25.82
CA ARG A 59 0.96 -21.90 24.58
C ARG A 59 1.11 -20.90 23.46
N TYR A 60 2.19 -20.97 22.73
CA TYR A 60 2.53 -20.13 21.59
C TYR A 60 2.53 -21.01 20.36
N ILE A 61 1.56 -20.82 19.47
CA ILE A 61 1.33 -21.69 18.31
C ILE A 61 1.59 -20.91 17.04
N ILE A 62 2.56 -21.37 16.26
CA ILE A 62 2.80 -20.84 14.90
C ILE A 62 1.78 -21.46 13.95
N ASN A 63 1.16 -20.59 13.17
CA ASN A 63 0.22 -20.95 12.11
C ASN A 63 0.62 -20.21 10.83
N ASN A 64 1.50 -20.82 10.03
CA ASN A 64 2.02 -20.21 8.81
C ASN A 64 0.96 -20.17 7.69
N SER A 65 0.00 -21.08 7.68
CA SER A 65 -1.12 -21.05 6.70
C SER A 65 -1.92 -19.73 6.78
N THR A 66 -2.11 -19.21 8.00
CA THR A 66 -2.80 -17.93 8.24
C THR A 66 -1.84 -16.77 8.54
N THR A 67 -0.53 -17.02 8.55
CA THR A 67 0.53 -16.06 8.90
C THR A 67 0.26 -15.42 10.27
N GLN A 68 0.02 -16.26 11.29
CA GLN A 68 -0.36 -15.84 12.64
C GLN A 68 0.37 -16.65 13.71
N ILE A 69 0.61 -16.01 14.85
CA ILE A 69 1.03 -16.69 16.05
C ILE A 69 -0.08 -16.52 17.08
N LEU A 70 -0.69 -17.64 17.49
CA LEU A 70 -1.72 -17.67 18.50
C LEU A 70 -1.10 -17.81 19.88
N VAL A 71 -1.60 -17.06 20.84
CA VAL A 71 -1.19 -17.17 22.25
C VAL A 71 -2.39 -17.53 23.10
N LEU A 72 -2.31 -18.67 23.76
CA LEU A 72 -3.36 -19.25 24.59
C LEU A 72 -2.86 -19.42 26.05
N ASP A 73 -3.77 -19.39 26.98
CA ASP A 73 -3.46 -19.76 28.37
C ASP A 73 -3.40 -21.29 28.58
N GLN A 74 -3.08 -21.72 29.81
CA GLN A 74 -3.01 -23.13 30.14
C GLN A 74 -4.34 -23.89 29.97
N ASP A 75 -5.49 -23.17 29.97
CA ASP A 75 -6.85 -23.72 29.78
C ASP A 75 -7.31 -23.63 28.31
N ASN A 76 -6.40 -23.41 27.37
CA ASN A 76 -6.65 -23.24 25.92
C ASN A 76 -7.56 -22.06 25.57
N ARG A 77 -7.54 -20.98 26.40
CA ARG A 77 -8.29 -19.76 26.12
C ARG A 77 -7.45 -18.78 25.37
N TYR A 78 -8.04 -18.16 24.36
CA TYR A 78 -7.42 -17.11 23.56
C TYR A 78 -7.04 -15.90 24.41
N LEU A 79 -5.76 -15.55 24.43
CA LEU A 79 -5.24 -14.34 25.04
C LEU A 79 -5.10 -13.22 23.99
N PHE A 80 -4.29 -13.47 22.97
CA PHE A 80 -4.08 -12.57 21.82
C PHE A 80 -3.44 -13.35 20.68
N GLN A 81 -3.29 -12.67 19.54
CA GLN A 81 -2.53 -13.16 18.40
C GLN A 81 -1.57 -12.09 17.89
N ILE A 82 -0.51 -12.53 17.25
CA ILE A 82 0.43 -11.69 16.52
C ILE A 82 0.19 -11.97 15.03
N ASP A 83 -0.25 -10.94 14.30
CA ASP A 83 -0.49 -11.05 12.87
C ASP A 83 0.78 -10.70 12.10
N GLY A 84 1.16 -11.55 11.14
CA GLY A 84 2.20 -11.32 10.16
C GLY A 84 1.66 -10.74 8.85
N GLY A 85 2.48 -10.81 7.80
CA GLY A 85 2.14 -10.43 6.43
C GLY A 85 3.03 -9.33 5.86
N SER A 86 3.39 -9.45 4.60
CA SER A 86 4.36 -8.59 3.89
C SER A 86 3.94 -7.13 3.73
N THR A 87 2.65 -6.82 3.84
CA THR A 87 2.13 -5.44 3.74
C THR A 87 2.49 -4.54 4.93
N ARG A 88 3.01 -5.12 6.01
CA ARG A 88 3.44 -4.39 7.20
C ARG A 88 4.96 -4.47 7.32
N GLN A 89 5.67 -3.40 7.05
CA GLN A 89 7.15 -3.32 7.16
C GLN A 89 7.75 -3.82 8.49
N LYS A 90 6.92 -4.02 9.53
CA LYS A 90 7.32 -4.45 10.88
C LYS A 90 6.62 -5.73 11.33
N ALA A 91 6.17 -6.58 10.41
CA ALA A 91 5.56 -7.86 10.69
C ALA A 91 6.45 -8.98 10.17
N PHE A 92 6.26 -10.20 10.66
CA PHE A 92 6.92 -11.38 10.11
C PHE A 92 6.19 -11.84 8.84
N ASN A 93 6.92 -12.51 7.94
CA ASN A 93 6.37 -13.14 6.74
C ASN A 93 6.17 -14.64 6.95
N PHE A 94 7.20 -15.30 7.44
CA PHE A 94 7.18 -16.72 7.79
C PHE A 94 7.87 -16.89 9.15
N ALA A 95 7.07 -17.22 10.18
CA ALA A 95 7.62 -17.47 11.50
C ALA A 95 8.28 -18.84 11.51
N ASN A 96 9.62 -18.86 11.62
CA ASN A 96 10.37 -20.10 11.67
C ASN A 96 10.40 -20.67 13.08
N ASN A 97 10.76 -19.88 14.07
CA ASN A 97 10.82 -20.30 15.49
C ASN A 97 10.31 -19.22 16.43
N ILE A 98 10.00 -19.62 17.64
CA ILE A 98 9.63 -18.75 18.75
C ILE A 98 10.46 -19.11 19.99
N ALA A 99 10.91 -18.11 20.74
CA ALA A 99 11.41 -18.27 22.09
C ALA A 99 10.71 -17.25 23.01
N VAL A 100 10.62 -17.55 24.30
CA VAL A 100 9.98 -16.69 25.28
C VAL A 100 10.90 -16.55 26.49
N ASP A 101 11.05 -15.32 27.00
CA ASP A 101 11.84 -15.11 28.22
C ASP A 101 10.99 -15.22 29.49
N SER A 102 11.64 -15.21 30.65
CA SER A 102 10.97 -15.30 31.96
C SER A 102 10.02 -14.14 32.27
N GLU A 103 10.15 -12.99 31.55
CA GLU A 103 9.24 -11.85 31.63
C GLU A 103 8.02 -12.00 30.71
N GLY A 104 8.00 -13.04 29.86
CA GLY A 104 6.96 -13.31 28.88
C GLY A 104 7.11 -12.52 27.58
N ASN A 105 8.26 -11.89 27.31
CA ASN A 105 8.53 -11.30 26.01
C ASN A 105 8.73 -12.40 24.98
N ILE A 106 8.23 -12.17 23.76
CA ILE A 106 8.19 -13.16 22.69
C ILE A 106 9.21 -12.77 21.61
N TYR A 107 10.10 -13.67 21.29
CA TYR A 107 11.08 -13.52 20.23
C TYR A 107 10.67 -14.39 19.06
N VAL A 108 10.46 -13.77 17.90
CA VAL A 108 10.02 -14.44 16.67
C VAL A 108 11.12 -14.33 15.63
N THR A 109 11.55 -15.46 15.11
CA THR A 109 12.44 -15.50 13.94
C THR A 109 11.60 -15.49 12.68
N ASP A 110 11.85 -14.55 11.80
CA ASP A 110 11.19 -14.34 10.54
C ASP A 110 12.13 -14.62 9.38
N VAL A 111 11.69 -15.39 8.42
CA VAL A 111 12.41 -15.69 7.19
C VAL A 111 11.58 -15.24 6.00
N SER A 112 12.21 -14.57 5.06
CA SER A 112 11.63 -14.25 3.75
C SER A 112 12.43 -14.94 2.69
N PHE A 113 11.76 -15.62 1.78
CA PHE A 113 12.37 -16.41 0.73
C PHE A 113 12.61 -15.56 -0.53
N ASN A 114 13.49 -16.05 -1.40
CA ASN A 114 13.68 -15.46 -2.72
C ASN A 114 12.49 -15.78 -3.65
N ASP A 115 12.54 -15.24 -4.87
CA ASP A 115 11.45 -15.34 -5.83
C ASP A 115 11.17 -16.78 -6.31
N ASN A 116 12.16 -17.65 -6.25
CA ASN A 116 12.04 -19.08 -6.64
C ASN A 116 11.60 -19.99 -5.50
N TYR A 117 11.50 -19.45 -4.28
CA TYR A 117 11.20 -20.22 -3.05
C TYR A 117 12.21 -21.37 -2.81
N ASP A 118 13.48 -21.13 -3.14
CA ASP A 118 14.55 -22.11 -3.00
C ASP A 118 15.67 -21.66 -2.05
N ARG A 119 15.63 -20.38 -1.60
CA ARG A 119 16.66 -19.80 -0.71
C ARG A 119 16.10 -18.83 0.28
N ASP A 120 16.72 -18.78 1.46
CA ASP A 120 16.47 -17.76 2.48
C ASP A 120 17.12 -16.44 2.03
N LYS A 121 16.31 -15.43 1.74
CA LYS A 121 16.77 -14.12 1.23
C LYS A 121 16.97 -13.11 2.33
N LYS A 122 16.03 -13.05 3.27
CA LYS A 122 16.03 -12.06 4.33
C LYS A 122 15.59 -12.67 5.65
N VAL A 123 16.28 -12.30 6.72
CA VAL A 123 16.01 -12.80 8.06
C VAL A 123 15.81 -11.65 9.05
N LYS A 124 14.92 -11.83 10.02
CA LYS A 124 14.69 -10.86 11.11
C LYS A 124 14.51 -11.60 12.43
N LEU A 125 14.97 -10.98 13.50
CA LEU A 125 14.64 -11.34 14.86
C LEU A 125 13.80 -10.22 15.48
N LEU A 126 12.52 -10.51 15.71
CA LEU A 126 11.52 -9.59 16.20
C LEU A 126 11.26 -9.84 17.69
N LYS A 127 11.32 -8.78 18.51
CA LYS A 127 10.95 -8.81 19.92
C LYS A 127 9.58 -8.21 20.12
N TYR A 128 8.67 -9.00 20.69
CA TYR A 128 7.34 -8.56 21.12
C TYR A 128 7.27 -8.59 22.65
N ASN A 129 6.56 -7.67 23.25
CA ASN A 129 6.31 -7.72 24.70
C ASN A 129 5.27 -8.81 25.05
N ALA A 130 5.09 -9.08 26.35
CA ALA A 130 4.15 -10.08 26.85
C ALA A 130 2.67 -9.87 26.46
N LYS A 131 2.32 -8.78 25.76
CA LYS A 131 0.98 -8.49 25.23
C LYS A 131 0.91 -8.61 23.70
N GLY A 132 1.95 -9.14 23.06
CA GLY A 132 2.01 -9.30 21.60
C GLY A 132 2.21 -8.01 20.81
N LYS A 133 2.65 -6.92 21.46
CA LYS A 133 3.00 -5.69 20.75
C LYS A 133 4.49 -5.67 20.42
N LEU A 134 4.82 -5.41 19.16
CA LEU A 134 6.20 -5.26 18.71
C LEU A 134 6.92 -4.19 19.53
N ASP A 135 8.02 -4.57 20.14
CA ASP A 135 8.90 -3.71 20.94
C ASP A 135 10.07 -3.21 20.09
N SER A 136 10.82 -4.12 19.48
CA SER A 136 11.98 -3.80 18.63
C SER A 136 12.27 -4.90 17.61
N ILE A 137 13.07 -4.56 16.61
CA ILE A 137 13.74 -5.50 15.72
C ILE A 137 15.18 -5.57 16.21
N LEU A 138 15.57 -6.74 16.74
CA LEU A 138 16.91 -6.96 17.32
C LEU A 138 17.96 -7.20 16.25
N TYR A 139 17.59 -7.91 15.19
CA TYR A 139 18.46 -8.24 14.08
C TYR A 139 17.66 -8.28 12.78
N GLU A 140 18.24 -7.75 11.72
CA GLU A 140 17.69 -7.79 10.35
C GLU A 140 18.84 -7.86 9.38
N TYR A 141 18.83 -8.87 8.52
CA TYR A 141 19.86 -9.05 7.50
C TYR A 141 19.24 -9.53 6.19
N GLU A 142 19.70 -8.98 5.08
CA GLU A 142 19.32 -9.38 3.73
C GLU A 142 20.55 -9.92 3.04
N TYR A 143 20.52 -11.21 2.69
CA TYR A 143 21.61 -11.90 2.04
C TYR A 143 21.81 -11.41 0.61
N THR A 144 23.05 -11.26 0.16
CA THR A 144 23.36 -11.06 -1.26
C THR A 144 23.19 -12.40 -2.00
N LYS A 145 23.02 -12.37 -3.33
CA LYS A 145 22.84 -13.60 -4.14
C LYS A 145 23.94 -14.65 -3.96
N GLU A 146 25.13 -14.25 -3.54
CA GLU A 146 26.25 -15.15 -3.28
C GLU A 146 26.24 -15.73 -1.86
N GLU A 147 25.54 -15.06 -0.94
CA GLU A 147 25.41 -15.42 0.47
C GLU A 147 24.08 -16.08 0.81
N GLU A 148 23.10 -16.10 -0.12
CA GLU A 148 21.80 -16.71 0.12
C GLU A 148 21.95 -18.15 0.62
N LEU A 149 21.32 -18.44 1.76
CA LEU A 149 21.27 -19.79 2.33
C LEU A 149 20.25 -20.64 1.56
N THR A 150 20.42 -21.95 1.61
CA THR A 150 19.37 -22.86 1.13
C THR A 150 18.08 -22.63 1.94
N ILE A 151 16.94 -22.96 1.37
CA ILE A 151 15.64 -22.75 2.03
C ILE A 151 15.57 -23.41 3.40
N HIS A 152 14.95 -22.74 4.36
CA HIS A 152 14.80 -23.19 5.76
C HIS A 152 16.12 -23.44 6.51
N SER A 153 17.21 -22.81 6.07
CA SER A 153 18.54 -22.97 6.72
C SER A 153 18.80 -21.93 7.82
N ALA A 154 18.13 -20.78 7.76
CA ALA A 154 18.26 -19.76 8.77
C ALA A 154 17.42 -20.08 10.02
N PHE A 155 17.96 -19.82 11.20
CA PHE A 155 17.28 -20.01 12.48
C PHE A 155 16.73 -21.43 12.69
N MET A 156 17.46 -22.45 12.29
CA MET A 156 17.02 -23.85 12.42
C MET A 156 16.78 -24.25 13.88
N SER A 157 17.57 -23.71 14.80
CA SER A 157 17.40 -23.90 16.23
C SER A 157 17.50 -22.56 16.95
N VAL A 158 16.73 -22.37 18.00
CA VAL A 158 16.77 -21.16 18.83
C VAL A 158 16.77 -21.53 20.31
N SER A 159 17.44 -20.74 21.12
CA SER A 159 17.47 -20.91 22.58
C SER A 159 17.73 -19.56 23.26
N PHE A 160 17.27 -19.43 24.48
CA PHE A 160 17.46 -18.25 25.29
C PHE A 160 18.28 -18.57 26.54
N TYR A 161 19.45 -17.94 26.73
CA TYR A 161 20.29 -18.16 27.88
C TYR A 161 21.04 -16.87 28.25
N ASN A 162 21.13 -16.55 29.54
CA ASN A 162 21.88 -15.41 30.09
C ASN A 162 21.60 -14.05 29.40
N SER A 163 20.33 -13.74 29.14
CA SER A 163 19.91 -12.51 28.44
C SER A 163 20.46 -12.38 27.02
N ARG A 164 20.84 -13.49 26.41
CA ARG A 164 21.22 -13.57 24.99
C ARG A 164 20.29 -14.54 24.26
N PHE A 165 19.98 -14.22 23.03
CA PHE A 165 19.26 -15.09 22.12
C PHE A 165 20.27 -15.82 21.25
N TYR A 166 20.26 -17.15 21.33
CA TYR A 166 21.12 -18.02 20.54
C TYR A 166 20.34 -18.60 19.39
N PHE A 167 21.01 -18.76 18.24
CA PHE A 167 20.42 -19.44 17.09
C PHE A 167 21.49 -20.18 16.30
N ALA A 168 21.09 -21.30 15.70
CA ALA A 168 21.91 -22.07 14.81
C ALA A 168 21.35 -22.00 13.39
N GLN A 169 22.24 -21.97 12.40
CA GLN A 169 21.91 -21.99 10.98
C GLN A 169 22.82 -22.93 10.22
N ARG A 170 22.28 -23.47 9.14
CA ARG A 170 23.06 -24.26 8.17
C ARG A 170 23.64 -23.30 7.14
N GLU A 171 24.91 -23.38 6.93
CA GLU A 171 25.63 -22.75 5.84
C GLU A 171 26.10 -23.84 4.83
N LYS A 172 26.70 -23.42 3.71
CA LYS A 172 27.03 -24.35 2.60
C LYS A 172 27.81 -25.58 3.04
N ASP A 173 28.83 -25.40 3.88
CA ASP A 173 29.76 -26.47 4.31
C ASP A 173 29.94 -26.50 5.84
N SER A 174 29.03 -25.88 6.59
CA SER A 174 29.14 -25.75 8.05
C SER A 174 27.79 -25.49 8.73
N ILE A 175 27.76 -25.78 10.03
CA ILE A 175 26.74 -25.31 10.96
C ILE A 175 27.36 -24.18 11.79
N ALA A 176 26.72 -23.01 11.82
CA ALA A 176 27.17 -21.89 12.63
C ALA A 176 26.18 -21.61 13.75
N VAL A 177 26.67 -21.37 14.95
CA VAL A 177 25.88 -20.95 16.12
C VAL A 177 26.21 -19.50 16.42
N TYR A 178 25.20 -18.68 16.51
CA TYR A 178 25.31 -17.24 16.78
C TYR A 178 24.57 -16.88 18.08
N SER A 179 24.98 -15.78 18.69
CA SER A 179 24.24 -15.17 19.79
C SER A 179 24.12 -13.66 19.63
N ILE A 180 23.05 -13.06 20.15
CA ILE A 180 22.83 -11.61 20.17
C ILE A 180 22.20 -11.18 21.49
N ALA A 181 22.64 -10.02 22.01
CA ALA A 181 22.07 -9.45 23.23
C ALA A 181 20.64 -8.95 23.00
N VAL A 182 19.70 -9.27 23.90
CA VAL A 182 18.28 -8.92 23.76
C VAL A 182 17.91 -7.53 24.24
N ASP A 183 18.88 -6.78 24.78
CA ASP A 183 18.72 -5.39 25.20
C ASP A 183 18.89 -4.38 24.04
N GLY A 184 19.24 -4.85 22.84
CA GLY A 184 19.49 -4.02 21.65
C GLY A 184 20.86 -3.32 21.66
N SER A 185 21.77 -3.70 22.54
CA SER A 185 23.14 -3.13 22.58
C SER A 185 24.02 -3.56 21.40
N GLU A 186 23.69 -4.67 20.77
CA GLU A 186 24.38 -5.25 19.62
C GLU A 186 23.52 -5.11 18.36
N GLN A 187 24.13 -4.78 17.22
CA GLN A 187 23.44 -4.69 15.93
C GLN A 187 23.65 -5.93 15.06
N MET A 188 24.72 -6.68 15.30
CA MET A 188 25.07 -7.90 14.60
C MET A 188 25.30 -9.02 15.59
N PRO A 189 24.87 -10.25 15.28
CA PRO A 189 25.12 -11.41 16.14
C PRO A 189 26.61 -11.75 16.16
N THR A 190 27.05 -12.28 17.30
CA THR A 190 28.42 -12.80 17.50
C THR A 190 28.41 -14.29 17.18
N GLU A 191 29.35 -14.74 16.37
CA GLU A 191 29.56 -16.17 16.12
C GLU A 191 30.19 -16.80 17.37
N GLU A 192 29.49 -17.77 17.96
CA GLU A 192 29.94 -18.50 19.16
C GLU A 192 30.69 -19.78 18.78
N ARG A 193 30.21 -20.51 17.75
CA ARG A 193 30.77 -21.77 17.32
C ARG A 193 30.51 -22.04 15.85
N ARG A 194 31.46 -22.68 15.16
CA ARG A 194 31.32 -23.15 13.80
C ARG A 194 31.85 -24.60 13.67
N ILE A 195 31.01 -25.45 13.10
CA ILE A 195 31.35 -26.85 12.80
C ILE A 195 31.44 -27.01 11.29
N GLU A 196 32.64 -27.31 10.81
CA GLU A 196 32.85 -27.60 9.38
C GLU A 196 32.68 -29.10 9.13
N TYR A 197 31.90 -29.48 8.13
CA TYR A 197 31.78 -30.86 7.71
C TYR A 197 32.46 -31.07 6.35
N ALA A 198 33.38 -32.06 6.32
CA ALA A 198 34.24 -32.31 5.16
C ALA A 198 33.52 -32.91 3.94
N ASN A 199 32.24 -33.25 4.05
CA ASN A 199 31.41 -33.83 2.98
C ASN A 199 30.26 -32.89 2.65
N ALA A 200 30.29 -32.31 1.46
CA ALA A 200 29.17 -31.57 0.87
C ALA A 200 27.83 -32.37 0.74
N GLN A 201 27.87 -33.65 1.16
CA GLN A 201 26.72 -34.56 1.13
C GLN A 201 25.93 -34.61 2.43
N LEU A 202 26.40 -33.97 3.52
CA LEU A 202 25.67 -33.86 4.77
C LEU A 202 24.70 -32.68 4.68
N LEU A 203 23.50 -32.95 4.22
CA LEU A 203 22.41 -31.95 4.23
C LEU A 203 21.67 -32.04 5.56
N VAL A 204 21.90 -31.02 6.40
CA VAL A 204 21.28 -30.93 7.72
C VAL A 204 19.80 -30.62 7.61
N ALA A 205 18.95 -31.43 8.21
CA ALA A 205 17.50 -31.26 8.25
C ALA A 205 17.06 -30.43 9.48
N SER A 206 17.63 -30.67 10.64
CA SER A 206 17.35 -29.94 11.87
C SER A 206 18.57 -29.87 12.79
N ILE A 207 18.61 -28.87 13.65
CA ILE A 207 19.70 -28.63 14.62
C ILE A 207 19.05 -28.43 15.99
N ALA A 208 19.69 -28.97 17.03
CA ALA A 208 19.34 -28.70 18.44
C ALA A 208 20.54 -28.17 19.20
N ILE A 209 20.40 -27.02 19.84
CA ILE A 209 21.45 -26.39 20.66
C ILE A 209 21.02 -26.29 22.12
N VAL A 210 21.98 -26.55 23.03
CA VAL A 210 21.84 -26.28 24.47
C VAL A 210 23.01 -25.39 24.91
N PRO A 211 22.85 -24.05 24.83
CA PRO A 211 23.95 -23.10 25.04
C PRO A 211 24.58 -23.19 26.44
N GLU A 212 23.79 -23.53 27.46
CA GLU A 212 24.28 -23.68 28.85
C GLU A 212 25.36 -24.73 28.99
N LYS A 213 25.30 -25.80 28.17
CA LYS A 213 26.22 -26.94 28.20
C LYS A 213 27.11 -27.06 26.98
N ASP A 214 26.99 -26.08 26.07
CA ASP A 214 27.68 -26.07 24.78
C ASP A 214 27.46 -27.37 23.98
N LEU A 215 26.20 -27.87 23.99
CA LEU A 215 25.82 -29.07 23.25
C LEU A 215 25.21 -28.68 21.90
N LEU A 216 25.65 -29.42 20.85
CA LEU A 216 25.10 -29.27 19.51
C LEU A 216 24.86 -30.66 18.91
N TYR A 217 23.58 -30.90 18.58
CA TYR A 217 23.14 -32.08 17.84
C TYR A 217 22.52 -31.65 16.51
N PHE A 218 22.62 -32.49 15.50
CA PHE A 218 21.93 -32.24 14.23
C PHE A 218 21.53 -33.58 13.60
N VAL A 219 20.51 -33.52 12.75
CA VAL A 219 20.06 -34.64 11.93
C VAL A 219 20.22 -34.26 10.45
N ASP A 220 20.72 -35.23 9.67
CA ASP A 220 20.79 -35.02 8.23
C ASP A 220 19.50 -35.47 7.51
N LYS A 221 19.43 -35.21 6.20
CA LYS A 221 18.28 -35.58 5.38
C LYS A 221 18.11 -37.08 5.14
N LYS A 222 19.12 -37.90 5.45
CA LYS A 222 19.00 -39.35 5.43
C LYS A 222 18.41 -39.92 6.73
N GLY A 223 18.31 -39.07 7.77
CA GLY A 223 17.84 -39.45 9.08
C GLY A 223 18.91 -39.79 10.08
N ASP A 224 20.20 -39.64 9.73
CA ASP A 224 21.30 -39.87 10.64
C ASP A 224 21.41 -38.75 11.65
N ILE A 225 21.46 -39.08 12.96
CA ILE A 225 21.60 -38.09 14.03
C ILE A 225 23.04 -38.05 14.52
N TYR A 226 23.59 -36.86 14.57
CA TYR A 226 24.98 -36.60 14.96
C TYR A 226 25.08 -35.71 16.20
N PHE A 227 26.16 -35.86 16.92
CA PHE A 227 26.63 -35.00 17.98
C PHE A 227 27.95 -34.36 17.58
N ALA A 228 28.04 -33.04 17.72
CA ALA A 228 29.31 -32.33 17.55
C ALA A 228 29.98 -32.15 18.92
N ASP A 229 31.13 -32.85 19.12
CA ASP A 229 31.89 -32.78 20.36
C ASP A 229 32.46 -31.36 20.56
N ASN A 230 32.24 -30.79 21.75
CA ASN A 230 32.64 -29.42 22.07
C ASN A 230 34.14 -29.23 22.36
N HIS A 231 34.88 -30.30 22.48
CA HIS A 231 36.34 -30.31 22.81
C HIS A 231 37.19 -30.58 21.59
N THR A 232 36.73 -31.47 20.69
CA THR A 232 37.49 -31.96 19.56
C THR A 232 36.95 -31.48 18.20
N ASP A 233 35.74 -30.91 18.19
CA ASP A 233 34.93 -30.63 17.00
C ASP A 233 34.73 -31.87 16.09
N GLU A 234 34.88 -33.08 16.65
CA GLU A 234 34.59 -34.33 15.95
C GLU A 234 33.08 -34.55 15.88
N ILE A 235 32.59 -34.97 14.72
CA ILE A 235 31.21 -35.34 14.50
C ILE A 235 31.04 -36.82 14.82
N LEU A 236 30.24 -37.14 15.81
CA LEU A 236 29.98 -38.51 16.29
C LEU A 236 28.55 -38.90 15.91
N LEU A 237 28.40 -40.09 15.30
CA LEU A 237 27.10 -40.66 14.97
C LEU A 237 26.40 -41.12 16.27
N VAL A 238 25.20 -40.61 16.54
CA VAL A 238 24.35 -40.96 17.68
C VAL A 238 23.33 -42.02 17.29
N TYR A 239 22.77 -41.87 16.09
CA TYR A 239 21.76 -42.77 15.56
C TYR A 239 21.94 -42.90 14.04
N ASP A 240 21.92 -44.13 13.56
CA ASP A 240 22.02 -44.54 12.15
C ASP A 240 20.58 -44.68 11.62
N GLY A 241 20.10 -43.70 10.84
CA GLY A 241 18.77 -43.67 10.27
C GLY A 241 18.68 -44.33 8.89
N GLY A 242 17.54 -44.16 8.21
CA GLY A 242 17.32 -44.71 6.89
C GLY A 242 17.14 -46.24 6.84
N ASN A 243 16.80 -46.84 8.00
CA ASN A 243 16.64 -48.29 8.09
C ASN A 243 15.22 -48.70 7.67
N TYR A 244 15.14 -49.80 6.85
CA TYR A 244 13.85 -50.36 6.47
C TYR A 244 13.19 -51.14 7.61
N HIS A 245 11.97 -50.82 7.98
CA HIS A 245 11.19 -51.53 8.98
C HIS A 245 10.12 -52.40 8.32
N PRO A 246 10.35 -53.76 8.29
CA PRO A 246 9.43 -54.69 7.61
C PRO A 246 8.00 -54.68 8.18
N ASP A 247 7.86 -54.41 9.47
CA ASP A 247 6.54 -54.38 10.13
C ASP A 247 5.68 -53.20 9.68
N TYR A 248 6.32 -52.09 9.29
CA TYR A 248 5.65 -50.88 8.82
C TYR A 248 5.71 -50.75 7.28
N GLN A 249 6.60 -51.48 6.63
CA GLN A 249 6.93 -51.39 5.20
C GLN A 249 7.51 -50.01 4.79
N PHE A 250 8.10 -49.28 5.71
CA PHE A 250 8.68 -47.94 5.52
C PHE A 250 10.11 -47.89 6.09
N TYR A 251 10.84 -46.85 5.67
CA TYR A 251 12.12 -46.47 6.25
C TYR A 251 11.91 -45.50 7.43
N ASP A 252 12.73 -45.55 8.45
CA ASP A 252 12.78 -44.52 9.47
C ASP A 252 13.57 -43.33 8.96
N VAL A 253 13.01 -42.15 9.11
CA VAL A 253 13.59 -40.89 8.67
C VAL A 253 13.42 -39.85 9.78
N PRO A 254 14.31 -39.85 10.79
CA PRO A 254 14.40 -38.73 11.73
C PRO A 254 14.53 -37.39 10.97
N ASN A 255 13.74 -36.39 11.36
CA ASN A 255 13.72 -35.12 10.63
C ASN A 255 13.90 -33.90 11.53
N ASP A 256 13.17 -33.79 12.63
CA ASP A 256 13.31 -32.69 13.58
C ASP A 256 13.75 -33.23 14.95
N ILE A 257 14.64 -32.50 15.64
CA ILE A 257 15.23 -32.94 16.90
C ILE A 257 15.15 -31.87 17.98
N ALA A 258 14.97 -32.27 19.23
CA ALA A 258 15.09 -31.42 20.40
C ALA A 258 15.86 -32.15 21.53
N VAL A 259 16.72 -31.42 22.23
CA VAL A 259 17.55 -31.95 23.32
C VAL A 259 17.18 -31.28 24.62
N THR A 260 17.06 -32.05 25.70
CA THR A 260 16.73 -31.50 27.00
C THR A 260 17.84 -30.61 27.57
N GLU A 261 17.49 -29.59 28.33
CA GLU A 261 18.44 -28.66 28.96
C GLU A 261 19.49 -29.35 29.81
N ASP A 262 19.11 -30.47 30.44
CA ASP A 262 20.01 -31.31 31.23
C ASP A 262 20.92 -32.19 30.36
N GLY A 263 20.69 -32.22 29.03
CA GLY A 263 21.50 -33.02 28.08
C GLY A 263 21.33 -34.53 28.24
N ASN A 264 20.26 -35.01 28.88
CA ASN A 264 20.08 -36.43 29.16
C ASN A 264 19.26 -37.16 28.11
N TYR A 265 18.38 -36.44 27.41
CA TYR A 265 17.46 -37.01 26.43
C TYR A 265 17.46 -36.19 25.15
N LEU A 266 17.39 -36.91 24.03
CA LEU A 266 17.13 -36.35 22.70
C LEU A 266 15.80 -36.90 22.20
N TYR A 267 14.93 -36.03 21.73
CA TYR A 267 13.65 -36.39 21.08
C TYR A 267 13.71 -36.05 19.61
N TYR A 268 13.05 -36.86 18.78
CA TYR A 268 12.97 -36.58 17.35
C TYR A 268 11.65 -37.01 16.74
N THR A 269 11.24 -36.31 15.68
CA THR A 269 10.14 -36.71 14.80
C THR A 269 10.68 -37.63 13.73
N ASP A 270 9.99 -38.71 13.47
CA ASP A 270 10.26 -39.62 12.36
C ASP A 270 9.17 -39.44 11.31
N ILE A 271 9.50 -38.82 10.17
CA ILE A 271 8.53 -38.53 9.12
C ILE A 271 8.20 -39.77 8.28
N GLY A 272 9.10 -40.72 8.19
CA GLY A 272 8.89 -41.98 7.48
C GLY A 272 7.90 -42.91 8.21
N LEU A 273 8.09 -43.09 9.52
CA LEU A 273 7.23 -43.92 10.36
C LEU A 273 6.06 -43.17 11.00
N ARG A 274 6.04 -41.79 10.87
CA ARG A 274 5.09 -40.90 11.51
C ARG A 274 5.01 -41.10 13.04
N GLN A 275 6.13 -41.31 13.63
CA GLN A 275 6.28 -41.56 15.06
C GLN A 275 7.12 -40.47 15.71
N ILE A 276 7.07 -40.38 17.03
CA ILE A 276 7.98 -39.55 17.82
C ILE A 276 8.72 -40.46 18.80
N TRP A 277 10.01 -40.35 18.80
CA TRP A 277 10.91 -41.17 19.58
C TRP A 277 11.76 -40.33 20.51
N GLY A 278 12.20 -40.94 21.60
CA GLY A 278 13.23 -40.43 22.49
C GLY A 278 14.44 -41.36 22.54
N ILE A 279 15.61 -40.78 22.75
CA ILE A 279 16.89 -41.48 23.00
C ILE A 279 17.45 -41.02 24.32
N SER A 280 17.76 -41.95 25.21
CA SER A 280 18.57 -41.65 26.39
C SER A 280 20.01 -41.46 25.96
N LEU A 281 20.56 -40.27 26.11
CA LEU A 281 21.94 -39.97 25.70
C LEU A 281 22.99 -40.61 26.64
N GLU A 282 22.58 -41.06 27.87
CA GLU A 282 23.47 -41.81 28.77
C GLU A 282 23.57 -43.27 28.35
N THR A 283 22.43 -43.91 28.01
CA THR A 283 22.38 -45.36 27.76
C THR A 283 22.36 -45.73 26.28
N GLY A 284 22.02 -44.80 25.41
CA GLY A 284 21.76 -45.03 23.97
C GLY A 284 20.44 -45.78 23.70
N GLU A 285 19.57 -45.95 24.69
CA GLU A 285 18.32 -46.71 24.56
C GLU A 285 17.22 -45.82 23.98
N ARG A 286 16.52 -46.35 22.94
CA ARG A 286 15.39 -45.70 22.28
C ARG A 286 14.08 -46.09 22.98
N PHE A 287 13.16 -45.12 23.05
CA PHE A 287 11.81 -45.36 23.58
C PHE A 287 10.78 -44.54 22.73
N LEU A 288 9.62 -45.16 22.57
CA LEU A 288 8.53 -44.58 21.73
C LEU A 288 7.70 -43.61 22.59
N ILE A 289 7.50 -42.40 22.06
CA ILE A 289 6.65 -41.36 22.67
C ILE A 289 5.27 -41.35 22.05
N TYR A 290 5.21 -41.43 20.72
CA TYR A 290 3.96 -41.35 19.97
C TYR A 290 3.96 -42.30 18.78
N GLN A 291 2.84 -43.00 18.62
CA GLN A 291 2.55 -43.79 17.44
C GLN A 291 1.13 -43.48 17.00
N PRO A 292 0.87 -43.28 15.68
CA PRO A 292 -0.50 -43.09 15.19
C PRO A 292 -1.35 -44.33 15.43
N GLU A 293 -2.65 -44.11 15.63
CA GLU A 293 -3.61 -45.22 15.68
C GLU A 293 -3.75 -45.83 14.27
N GLU A 294 -4.13 -47.10 14.19
CA GLU A 294 -4.39 -47.76 12.90
C GLU A 294 -5.54 -47.02 12.17
N GLY A 295 -5.25 -46.40 11.04
CA GLY A 295 -6.17 -45.63 10.21
C GLY A 295 -5.75 -45.60 8.76
N THR A 296 -6.54 -44.94 7.92
CA THR A 296 -6.18 -44.64 6.52
C THR A 296 -5.00 -43.66 6.46
N LEU A 297 -4.25 -43.66 5.38
CA LEU A 297 -3.11 -42.73 5.20
C LEU A 297 -3.51 -41.27 5.35
N ASP A 298 -4.74 -40.92 4.93
CA ASP A 298 -5.27 -39.58 4.99
C ASP A 298 -5.56 -39.08 6.41
N GLU A 299 -5.76 -40.00 7.36
CA GLU A 299 -6.03 -39.71 8.77
C GLU A 299 -4.76 -39.64 9.63
N GLN A 300 -3.60 -39.96 9.04
CA GLN A 300 -2.36 -39.98 9.79
C GLN A 300 -1.80 -38.56 10.02
N PRO A 301 -1.18 -38.31 11.18
CA PRO A 301 -0.67 -37.00 11.54
C PRO A 301 0.55 -36.59 10.71
N ILE A 302 0.68 -35.31 10.44
CA ILE A 302 1.86 -34.68 9.83
C ILE A 302 2.53 -33.79 10.87
N PHE A 303 3.78 -34.14 11.22
CA PHE A 303 4.60 -33.41 12.17
C PHE A 303 5.70 -32.66 11.43
N TYR A 304 5.75 -31.36 11.63
CA TYR A 304 6.86 -30.56 11.12
C TYR A 304 7.96 -30.41 12.17
N ARG A 305 7.58 -30.08 13.39
CA ARG A 305 8.49 -29.76 14.49
C ARG A 305 7.97 -30.20 15.83
N LEU A 306 8.91 -30.52 16.69
CA LEU A 306 8.64 -30.79 18.11
C LEU A 306 9.29 -29.73 18.99
N SER A 307 8.76 -29.52 20.18
CA SER A 307 9.41 -28.72 21.21
C SER A 307 9.29 -29.36 22.59
N LEU A 308 10.18 -28.98 23.48
CA LEU A 308 10.13 -29.36 24.89
C LEU A 308 9.29 -28.34 25.66
N VAL A 309 8.59 -28.79 26.69
CA VAL A 309 7.90 -27.90 27.62
C VAL A 309 8.93 -27.23 28.52
N GLU A 310 9.01 -25.87 28.46
CA GLU A 310 9.97 -25.15 29.30
C GLU A 310 9.77 -25.43 30.78
N GLY A 311 10.87 -25.70 31.52
CA GLY A 311 10.86 -26.07 32.91
C GLY A 311 10.38 -27.51 33.21
N ASN A 312 10.10 -28.32 32.16
CA ASN A 312 9.74 -29.72 32.31
C ASN A 312 10.31 -30.60 31.19
N SER A 313 11.56 -30.98 31.26
CA SER A 313 12.28 -31.79 30.30
C SER A 313 11.70 -33.18 30.01
N GLN A 314 10.70 -33.61 30.80
CA GLN A 314 9.99 -34.89 30.63
C GLN A 314 8.71 -34.75 29.76
N GLN A 315 8.42 -33.60 29.23
CA GLN A 315 7.24 -33.37 28.39
C GLN A 315 7.63 -32.84 27.02
N VAL A 316 7.05 -33.45 26.00
CA VAL A 316 7.23 -33.09 24.58
C VAL A 316 5.92 -32.55 24.03
N SER A 317 5.97 -31.46 23.33
CA SER A 317 4.83 -30.89 22.62
C SER A 317 5.05 -30.88 21.11
N PHE A 318 3.99 -31.13 20.35
CA PHE A 318 3.99 -31.13 18.89
C PHE A 318 2.62 -30.84 18.32
N CYS A 319 2.58 -30.47 17.05
CA CYS A 319 1.36 -30.19 16.32
C CYS A 319 1.16 -31.23 15.22
N ASP A 320 -0.10 -31.65 15.02
CA ASP A 320 -0.53 -32.34 13.83
C ASP A 320 -1.21 -31.34 12.88
N SER A 321 -0.52 -31.02 11.79
CA SER A 321 -1.03 -30.08 10.81
C SER A 321 -2.20 -30.61 10.01
N ASN A 322 -2.32 -31.92 9.87
CA ASN A 322 -3.41 -32.57 9.14
C ASN A 322 -4.71 -32.64 9.97
N GLY A 323 -4.63 -33.19 11.18
CA GLY A 323 -5.75 -33.25 12.11
C GLY A 323 -6.13 -31.92 12.74
N ASN A 324 -5.30 -30.88 12.57
CA ASN A 324 -5.43 -29.59 13.27
C ASN A 324 -5.38 -29.73 14.79
N ASP A 325 -4.63 -30.70 15.29
CA ASP A 325 -4.48 -31.02 16.70
C ASP A 325 -3.17 -30.53 17.28
N ILE A 326 -3.19 -30.20 18.55
CA ILE A 326 -2.00 -29.96 19.37
C ILE A 326 -1.90 -31.01 20.46
N TYR A 327 -0.69 -31.53 20.69
CA TYR A 327 -0.44 -32.63 21.60
C TYR A 327 0.62 -32.27 22.64
N ILE A 328 0.49 -32.86 23.84
CA ILE A 328 1.52 -32.92 24.88
C ILE A 328 1.59 -34.36 25.39
N TYR A 329 2.79 -34.93 25.32
CA TYR A 329 3.09 -36.26 25.84
C TYR A 329 4.20 -36.18 26.88
N ASN A 330 4.22 -37.15 27.81
CA ASN A 330 5.36 -37.31 28.71
C ASN A 330 6.40 -38.27 28.10
N SER A 331 7.56 -38.39 28.78
CA SER A 331 8.64 -39.30 28.37
C SER A 331 8.30 -40.77 28.42
N GLU A 332 7.18 -41.14 29.05
CA GLU A 332 6.68 -42.53 29.12
C GLU A 332 5.67 -42.83 27.98
N GLY A 333 5.46 -41.91 27.04
CA GLY A 333 4.49 -42.04 25.95
C GLY A 333 3.03 -41.88 26.37
N ILE A 334 2.77 -41.28 27.57
CA ILE A 334 1.41 -41.03 28.02
C ILE A 334 0.93 -39.66 27.53
N LYS A 335 -0.21 -39.68 26.86
CA LYS A 335 -0.85 -38.43 26.36
C LYS A 335 -1.35 -37.61 27.57
N ILE A 336 -0.84 -36.38 27.70
CA ILE A 336 -1.25 -35.43 28.74
C ILE A 336 -2.38 -34.53 28.23
N PHE A 337 -2.28 -34.11 26.94
CA PHE A 337 -3.19 -33.15 26.35
C PHE A 337 -3.36 -33.38 24.86
N GLN A 338 -4.56 -33.16 24.37
CA GLN A 338 -4.90 -33.09 22.93
C GLN A 338 -6.10 -32.17 22.74
N GLU A 339 -6.04 -31.25 21.83
CA GLU A 339 -7.15 -30.35 21.44
C GLU A 339 -6.99 -29.85 20.01
N ASN A 340 -8.11 -29.69 19.32
CA ASN A 340 -8.17 -29.16 17.95
C ASN A 340 -8.81 -27.77 17.86
N HIS A 341 -9.19 -27.17 18.97
CA HIS A 341 -9.82 -25.87 19.02
C HIS A 341 -9.39 -25.06 20.24
N PHE A 342 -9.57 -23.74 20.17
CA PHE A 342 -9.41 -22.83 21.29
C PHE A 342 -10.71 -22.07 21.58
N VAL A 343 -10.85 -21.53 22.78
CA VAL A 343 -12.05 -20.84 23.24
C VAL A 343 -11.77 -19.36 23.47
N TYR A 344 -12.68 -18.49 23.03
CA TYR A 344 -12.57 -17.07 23.32
C TYR A 344 -12.98 -16.75 24.76
N SER A 345 -12.17 -15.92 25.45
CA SER A 345 -12.47 -15.49 26.80
C SER A 345 -13.70 -14.59 26.85
N ARG A 346 -14.42 -14.58 27.98
CA ARG A 346 -15.59 -13.72 28.20
C ARG A 346 -15.25 -12.23 28.00
N GLU A 347 -14.03 -11.83 28.33
CA GLU A 347 -13.56 -10.45 28.16
C GLU A 347 -13.46 -10.06 26.68
N VAL A 348 -12.94 -10.94 25.83
CA VAL A 348 -12.88 -10.76 24.37
C VAL A 348 -14.27 -10.60 23.78
N PHE A 349 -15.22 -11.42 24.19
CA PHE A 349 -16.61 -11.32 23.74
C PHE A 349 -17.27 -10.00 24.17
N ILE A 350 -17.08 -9.56 25.42
CA ILE A 350 -17.60 -8.28 25.92
C ILE A 350 -16.99 -7.11 25.12
N LYS A 351 -15.67 -7.15 24.87
CA LYS A 351 -14.97 -6.15 24.04
C LYS A 351 -15.56 -6.08 22.63
N TYR A 352 -15.83 -7.23 22.02
CA TYR A 352 -16.44 -7.31 20.69
C TYR A 352 -17.82 -6.65 20.63
N ILE A 353 -18.71 -7.00 21.59
CA ILE A 353 -20.04 -6.40 21.69
C ILE A 353 -19.97 -4.89 21.95
N ALA A 354 -19.04 -4.44 22.82
CA ALA A 354 -18.86 -3.02 23.09
C ALA A 354 -18.46 -2.24 21.83
N LEU A 355 -17.56 -2.79 21.00
CA LEU A 355 -17.15 -2.20 19.74
C LEU A 355 -18.29 -2.18 18.70
N LEU A 356 -19.12 -3.23 18.62
CA LEU A 356 -20.32 -3.24 17.78
C LEU A 356 -21.33 -2.14 18.19
N LEU A 357 -21.57 -2.00 19.49
CA LEU A 357 -22.45 -0.94 20.01
C LEU A 357 -21.89 0.45 19.72
N LEU A 358 -20.57 0.62 19.81
CA LEU A 358 -19.89 1.85 19.44
C LEU A 358 -20.08 2.15 17.93
N GLY A 359 -19.98 1.14 17.07
CA GLY A 359 -20.25 1.25 15.63
C GLY A 359 -21.67 1.70 15.33
N LEU A 360 -22.66 1.09 15.98
CA LEU A 360 -24.07 1.49 15.87
C LEU A 360 -24.31 2.93 16.33
N PHE A 361 -23.64 3.35 17.40
CA PHE A 361 -23.70 4.75 17.85
C PHE A 361 -23.15 5.73 16.80
N VAL A 362 -22.00 5.42 16.16
CA VAL A 362 -21.42 6.23 15.09
C VAL A 362 -22.37 6.31 13.89
N ILE A 363 -22.88 5.16 13.41
CA ILE A 363 -23.81 5.07 12.29
C ILE A 363 -25.05 5.90 12.55
N LYS A 364 -25.66 5.79 13.75
CA LYS A 364 -26.81 6.59 14.14
C LYS A 364 -26.52 8.10 14.06
N ASN A 365 -25.35 8.54 14.56
CA ASN A 365 -24.97 9.96 14.51
C ASN A 365 -24.75 10.46 13.08
N ILE A 366 -24.19 9.64 12.19
CA ILE A 366 -24.05 9.94 10.76
C ILE A 366 -25.42 10.10 10.11
N ILE A 367 -26.34 9.14 10.35
CA ILE A 367 -27.71 9.20 9.82
C ILE A 367 -28.46 10.45 10.31
N ASP A 368 -28.35 10.78 11.61
CA ASP A 368 -28.98 11.99 12.17
C ASP A 368 -28.41 13.27 11.53
N LYS A 369 -27.12 13.31 11.24
CA LYS A 369 -26.47 14.42 10.53
C LYS A 369 -26.88 14.51 9.07
N LEU A 370 -26.94 13.40 8.36
CA LEU A 370 -27.43 13.35 6.99
C LEU A 370 -28.90 13.82 6.92
N LYS A 371 -29.78 13.39 7.84
CA LYS A 371 -31.14 13.88 7.95
C LYS A 371 -31.19 15.40 8.19
N GLU A 372 -30.36 15.94 9.10
CA GLU A 372 -30.30 17.39 9.37
C GLU A 372 -29.88 18.20 8.12
N ILE A 373 -28.89 17.68 7.37
CA ILE A 373 -28.39 18.28 6.13
C ILE A 373 -29.48 18.24 5.06
N VAL A 374 -30.10 17.08 4.84
CA VAL A 374 -31.17 16.90 3.86
C VAL A 374 -32.36 17.81 4.17
N LEU A 375 -32.81 17.88 5.42
CA LEU A 375 -33.94 18.74 5.83
C LEU A 375 -33.63 20.24 5.69
N LYS A 376 -32.39 20.67 5.95
CA LYS A 376 -31.98 22.07 5.72
C LYS A 376 -31.92 22.44 4.24
N THR A 377 -31.45 21.51 3.41
CA THR A 377 -31.36 21.71 1.95
C THR A 377 -32.76 21.67 1.30
N MET A 378 -33.73 20.96 1.91
CA MET A 378 -35.11 20.82 1.45
C MET A 378 -36.01 22.00 1.79
N ALA A 379 -35.59 22.93 2.64
CA ALA A 379 -36.41 24.09 3.07
C ALA A 379 -36.44 25.24 2.05
N GLY A 380 -35.81 25.11 0.85
CA GLY A 380 -35.83 26.13 -0.21
C GLY A 380 -36.78 25.77 -1.37
N SER A 381 -37.18 26.77 -2.14
CA SER A 381 -38.13 26.68 -3.27
C SER A 381 -37.68 25.77 -4.44
N ASN A 382 -36.50 25.17 -4.39
CA ASN A 382 -35.96 24.21 -5.38
C ASN A 382 -35.96 22.77 -4.88
N ALA A 383 -36.68 22.47 -3.81
CA ALA A 383 -36.63 21.19 -3.11
C ALA A 383 -37.03 19.98 -3.95
N GLU A 384 -37.98 20.10 -4.85
CA GLU A 384 -38.41 18.96 -5.70
C GLU A 384 -37.41 18.62 -6.77
N ARG A 385 -36.78 19.63 -7.40
CA ARG A 385 -35.72 19.40 -8.41
C ARG A 385 -34.48 18.79 -7.76
N PHE A 386 -34.12 19.23 -6.56
CA PHE A 386 -33.02 18.68 -5.80
C PHE A 386 -33.25 17.20 -5.43
N LYS A 387 -34.49 16.84 -5.03
CA LYS A 387 -34.84 15.42 -4.76
C LYS A 387 -34.66 14.53 -5.98
N THR A 388 -35.12 14.97 -7.15
CA THR A 388 -35.02 14.20 -8.41
C THR A 388 -33.55 14.05 -8.81
N ASN A 389 -32.78 15.13 -8.76
CA ASN A 389 -31.35 15.09 -9.08
C ASN A 389 -30.53 14.23 -8.11
N LEU A 390 -30.84 14.28 -6.81
CA LEU A 390 -30.23 13.44 -5.79
C LEU A 390 -30.58 11.96 -5.98
N LEU A 391 -31.81 11.66 -6.37
CA LEU A 391 -32.28 10.30 -6.60
C LEU A 391 -31.62 9.68 -7.85
N VAL A 392 -31.49 10.47 -8.93
CA VAL A 392 -30.74 10.07 -10.13
C VAL A 392 -29.28 9.86 -9.80
N LEU A 393 -28.68 10.73 -9.02
CA LEU A 393 -27.29 10.63 -8.60
C LEU A 393 -27.04 9.37 -7.77
N VAL A 394 -27.88 9.11 -6.78
CA VAL A 394 -27.81 7.89 -5.95
C VAL A 394 -27.97 6.65 -6.81
N ALA A 395 -28.92 6.67 -7.77
CA ALA A 395 -29.09 5.56 -8.70
C ALA A 395 -27.86 5.31 -9.59
N VAL A 396 -27.28 6.37 -10.14
CA VAL A 396 -26.04 6.28 -10.96
C VAL A 396 -24.88 5.75 -10.15
N ILE A 397 -24.66 6.27 -8.92
CA ILE A 397 -23.61 5.78 -8.03
C ILE A 397 -23.83 4.30 -7.66
N THR A 398 -25.08 3.93 -7.35
CA THR A 398 -25.41 2.54 -7.01
C THR A 398 -25.13 1.61 -8.19
N VAL A 399 -25.58 1.95 -9.40
CA VAL A 399 -25.30 1.18 -10.61
C VAL A 399 -23.80 1.10 -10.86
N PHE A 400 -23.06 2.18 -10.67
CA PHE A 400 -21.62 2.21 -10.86
C PHE A 400 -20.89 1.31 -9.84
N ILE A 401 -21.23 1.39 -8.55
CA ILE A 401 -20.64 0.54 -7.50
C ILE A 401 -20.94 -0.95 -7.78
N THR A 402 -22.18 -1.29 -8.13
CA THR A 402 -22.55 -2.68 -8.42
C THR A 402 -21.84 -3.21 -9.66
N THR A 403 -21.74 -2.40 -10.72
CA THR A 403 -21.00 -2.79 -11.94
C THR A 403 -19.51 -2.95 -11.66
N ALA A 404 -18.94 -2.03 -10.90
CA ALA A 404 -17.53 -2.08 -10.50
C ALA A 404 -17.23 -3.32 -9.65
N SER A 405 -18.07 -3.61 -8.65
CA SER A 405 -17.93 -4.82 -7.82
C SER A 405 -18.03 -6.09 -8.65
N TYR A 406 -18.94 -6.12 -9.62
CA TYR A 406 -19.06 -7.26 -10.55
C TYR A 406 -17.82 -7.42 -11.44
N VAL A 407 -17.29 -6.33 -11.99
CA VAL A 407 -16.07 -6.35 -12.83
C VAL A 407 -14.86 -6.81 -12.01
N ILE A 408 -14.68 -6.27 -10.80
CA ILE A 408 -13.60 -6.65 -9.89
C ILE A 408 -13.68 -8.16 -9.57
N SER A 409 -14.86 -8.65 -9.20
CA SER A 409 -15.07 -10.08 -8.91
C SER A 409 -14.75 -10.98 -10.10
N ASN A 410 -15.18 -10.59 -11.31
CA ASN A 410 -14.89 -11.35 -12.54
C ASN A 410 -13.40 -11.33 -12.91
N LEU A 411 -12.72 -10.18 -12.74
CA LEU A 411 -11.28 -10.09 -13.01
C LEU A 411 -10.49 -10.97 -12.06
N ASN A 412 -10.84 -10.95 -10.76
CA ASN A 412 -10.24 -11.82 -9.76
C ASN A 412 -10.40 -13.31 -10.12
N ALA A 413 -11.62 -13.74 -10.47
CA ALA A 413 -11.88 -15.11 -10.85
C ALA A 413 -11.08 -15.54 -12.09
N ARG A 414 -11.02 -14.69 -13.13
CA ARG A 414 -10.24 -14.97 -14.34
C ARG A 414 -8.73 -14.99 -14.09
N TYR A 415 -8.24 -14.12 -13.22
CA TYR A 415 -6.82 -14.13 -12.88
C TYR A 415 -6.44 -15.42 -12.16
N THR A 416 -7.22 -15.87 -11.19
CA THR A 416 -7.02 -17.15 -10.51
C THR A 416 -7.08 -18.32 -11.51
N GLU A 417 -8.06 -18.33 -12.40
CA GLU A 417 -8.19 -19.37 -13.44
C GLU A 417 -6.97 -19.41 -14.38
N ASN A 418 -6.44 -18.25 -14.78
CA ASN A 418 -5.24 -18.17 -15.62
C ASN A 418 -4.00 -18.73 -14.91
N VAL A 419 -3.84 -18.45 -13.61
CA VAL A 419 -2.72 -19.00 -12.81
C VAL A 419 -2.84 -20.51 -12.72
N LEU A 420 -4.02 -21.05 -12.42
CA LEU A 420 -4.25 -22.50 -12.36
C LEU A 420 -4.02 -23.19 -13.70
N GLN A 421 -4.41 -22.58 -14.81
CA GLN A 421 -4.13 -23.09 -16.17
C GLN A 421 -2.62 -23.04 -16.50
N SER A 422 -1.91 -22.06 -16.00
CA SER A 422 -0.44 -22.01 -16.12
C SER A 422 0.22 -23.14 -15.35
N LEU A 423 -0.18 -23.39 -14.09
CA LEU A 423 0.31 -24.52 -13.29
C LEU A 423 0.02 -25.86 -13.95
N TYR A 424 -1.21 -26.06 -14.47
CA TYR A 424 -1.58 -27.24 -15.24
C TYR A 424 -0.64 -27.50 -16.42
N SER A 425 -0.41 -26.45 -17.22
CA SER A 425 0.46 -26.56 -18.40
C SER A 425 1.90 -26.85 -18.04
N MET A 426 2.41 -26.21 -16.98
CA MET A 426 3.79 -26.41 -16.51
C MET A 426 3.98 -27.78 -15.92
N SER A 427 3.07 -28.25 -15.06
CA SER A 427 3.14 -29.61 -14.49
C SER A 427 3.17 -30.66 -15.58
N ARG A 428 2.27 -30.53 -16.58
CA ARG A 428 2.19 -31.46 -17.72
C ARG A 428 3.48 -31.46 -18.56
N LEU A 429 3.95 -30.24 -18.91
CA LEU A 429 5.18 -30.11 -19.72
C LEU A 429 6.39 -30.70 -18.99
N THR A 430 6.51 -30.43 -17.68
CA THR A 430 7.60 -30.95 -16.86
C THR A 430 7.53 -32.47 -16.77
N ALA A 431 6.35 -33.02 -16.51
CA ALA A 431 6.14 -34.47 -16.46
C ALA A 431 6.52 -35.17 -17.78
N ASP A 432 6.15 -34.60 -18.93
CA ASP A 432 6.48 -35.13 -20.26
C ASP A 432 8.00 -35.07 -20.57
N MET A 433 8.77 -34.25 -19.89
CA MET A 433 10.23 -34.12 -20.06
C MET A 433 11.03 -35.05 -19.15
N ILE A 434 10.44 -35.59 -18.11
CA ILE A 434 11.12 -36.52 -17.17
C ILE A 434 11.23 -37.91 -17.78
N ASN A 435 12.44 -38.48 -17.69
CA ASN A 435 12.66 -39.84 -18.06
C ASN A 435 12.21 -40.81 -16.96
N GLY A 436 11.04 -41.45 -17.14
CA GLY A 436 10.44 -42.35 -16.15
C GLY A 436 11.27 -43.62 -15.92
N ASP A 437 12.03 -44.09 -16.93
CA ASP A 437 12.89 -45.28 -16.77
C ASP A 437 14.06 -45.01 -15.80
N LEU A 438 14.60 -43.79 -15.80
CA LEU A 438 15.61 -43.39 -14.80
C LEU A 438 14.96 -43.17 -13.41
N LEU A 439 13.73 -42.70 -13.36
CA LEU A 439 13.04 -42.49 -12.09
C LEU A 439 12.70 -43.81 -11.40
N GLU A 440 12.50 -44.89 -12.14
CA GLU A 440 12.34 -46.25 -11.60
C GLU A 440 13.57 -46.76 -10.80
N THR A 441 14.76 -46.22 -11.06
CA THR A 441 16.02 -46.66 -10.37
C THR A 441 16.23 -45.99 -9.02
N ILE A 442 15.51 -44.89 -8.76
CA ILE A 442 15.61 -44.13 -7.50
C ILE A 442 14.64 -44.74 -6.49
N LEU A 443 15.12 -45.60 -5.60
CA LEU A 443 14.33 -46.44 -4.70
C LEU A 443 14.56 -46.16 -3.20
N GLU A 444 15.80 -45.81 -2.84
CA GLU A 444 16.29 -45.77 -1.47
C GLU A 444 16.87 -44.40 -1.12
N PRO A 445 16.93 -44.00 0.15
CA PRO A 445 17.55 -42.74 0.58
C PRO A 445 19.01 -42.58 0.10
N ASP A 446 19.75 -43.71 -0.09
CA ASP A 446 21.11 -43.73 -0.62
C ASP A 446 21.21 -43.36 -2.09
N ASP A 447 20.12 -43.38 -2.84
CA ASP A 447 20.08 -42.89 -4.22
C ASP A 447 20.12 -41.34 -4.33
N TYR A 448 20.01 -40.64 -3.23
CA TYR A 448 20.13 -39.19 -3.20
C TYR A 448 21.48 -38.73 -3.78
N LEU A 449 21.42 -37.76 -4.72
CA LEU A 449 22.57 -37.23 -5.47
C LEU A 449 23.38 -38.24 -6.31
N ASN A 450 22.85 -39.43 -6.56
CA ASN A 450 23.48 -40.32 -7.54
C ASN A 450 23.34 -39.77 -8.99
N GLU A 451 23.96 -40.39 -9.97
CA GLU A 451 23.99 -39.93 -11.35
C GLU A 451 22.58 -39.84 -11.96
N ASP A 452 21.71 -40.80 -11.67
CA ASP A 452 20.30 -40.81 -12.16
C ASP A 452 19.45 -39.73 -11.52
N TYR A 453 19.61 -39.50 -10.22
CA TYR A 453 18.96 -38.41 -9.48
C TYR A 453 19.34 -37.05 -10.09
N MET A 454 20.64 -36.82 -10.31
CA MET A 454 21.12 -35.55 -10.87
C MET A 454 20.70 -35.35 -12.32
N ALA A 455 20.57 -36.43 -13.09
CA ALA A 455 20.06 -36.37 -14.46
C ALA A 455 18.59 -35.94 -14.50
N ILE A 456 17.73 -36.48 -13.64
CA ILE A 456 16.33 -36.11 -13.55
C ILE A 456 16.21 -34.65 -13.07
N ARG A 457 16.94 -34.27 -12.06
CA ARG A 457 16.98 -32.87 -11.55
C ARG A 457 17.33 -31.87 -12.65
N SER A 458 18.34 -32.23 -13.50
CA SER A 458 18.70 -31.38 -14.64
C SER A 458 17.58 -31.28 -15.70
N GLN A 459 16.82 -32.36 -15.92
CA GLN A 459 15.66 -32.32 -16.82
C GLN A 459 14.56 -31.36 -16.31
N ILE A 460 14.23 -31.40 -15.02
CA ILE A 460 13.25 -30.52 -14.40
C ILE A 460 13.74 -29.06 -14.48
N GLN A 461 15.00 -28.78 -14.12
CA GLN A 461 15.57 -27.43 -14.24
C GLN A 461 15.47 -26.90 -15.67
N SER A 462 15.82 -27.74 -16.66
CA SER A 462 15.70 -27.36 -18.06
C SER A 462 14.26 -27.09 -18.51
N ALA A 463 13.27 -27.78 -17.95
CA ALA A 463 11.86 -27.51 -18.20
C ALA A 463 11.43 -26.16 -17.66
N PHE A 464 11.85 -25.83 -16.45
CA PHE A 464 11.56 -24.55 -15.80
C PHE A 464 12.21 -23.38 -16.53
N GLU A 465 13.51 -23.45 -16.84
CA GLU A 465 14.23 -22.43 -17.59
C GLU A 465 13.59 -22.12 -18.95
N LYS A 466 13.17 -23.17 -19.68
CA LYS A 466 12.51 -23.01 -21.00
C LYS A 466 11.11 -22.41 -20.88
N SER A 467 10.39 -22.68 -19.80
CA SER A 467 9.04 -22.13 -19.55
C SER A 467 9.09 -20.64 -19.17
N TYR A 468 10.12 -20.21 -18.49
CA TYR A 468 10.29 -18.83 -18.02
C TYR A 468 10.49 -17.81 -19.15
N ILE A 469 11.06 -18.23 -20.28
CA ILE A 469 11.36 -17.34 -21.41
C ILE A 469 10.09 -16.75 -22.05
N ASN A 470 8.93 -17.38 -21.89
CA ASN A 470 7.67 -16.95 -22.51
C ASN A 470 6.72 -16.19 -21.56
N SER A 471 7.02 -16.06 -20.27
CA SER A 471 6.16 -15.41 -19.29
C SER A 471 6.54 -13.95 -18.98
N TYR A 472 7.41 -13.34 -19.79
CA TYR A 472 8.01 -12.01 -19.58
C TYR A 472 7.02 -10.83 -19.57
N GLU A 473 5.75 -11.02 -19.89
CA GLU A 473 4.78 -9.92 -19.97
C GLU A 473 3.93 -9.70 -18.72
N PHE A 474 4.05 -10.53 -17.68
CA PHE A 474 3.11 -10.47 -16.52
C PHE A 474 3.74 -10.43 -15.12
N THR A 475 5.04 -10.36 -14.98
CA THR A 475 5.69 -10.37 -13.67
C THR A 475 6.29 -9.01 -13.31
N SER A 476 5.62 -8.30 -12.40
CA SER A 476 6.37 -7.48 -11.45
C SER A 476 7.32 -8.42 -10.68
N GLU A 477 8.51 -7.98 -10.37
CA GLU A 477 9.64 -8.76 -9.78
C GLU A 477 9.33 -9.55 -8.49
N SER A 478 8.07 -9.64 -8.05
CA SER A 478 7.65 -10.26 -6.79
C SER A 478 6.80 -11.54 -6.93
N ASP A 479 6.53 -12.07 -8.14
CA ASP A 479 5.41 -13.00 -8.34
C ASP A 479 5.76 -14.43 -8.76
N SER A 480 7.02 -14.87 -8.73
CA SER A 480 7.43 -16.14 -9.37
C SER A 480 7.88 -17.25 -8.41
N THR A 481 7.20 -17.42 -7.29
CA THR A 481 7.46 -18.57 -6.39
C THR A 481 6.81 -19.85 -6.93
N LEU A 482 7.46 -20.50 -7.90
CA LEU A 482 7.07 -21.81 -8.38
C LEU A 482 7.98 -22.86 -7.78
N TYR A 483 7.41 -23.95 -7.27
CA TYR A 483 8.14 -25.14 -6.83
C TYR A 483 7.77 -26.33 -7.71
N CYS A 484 8.62 -27.38 -7.69
CA CYS A 484 8.35 -28.65 -8.32
C CYS A 484 8.76 -29.79 -7.40
N VAL A 485 7.86 -30.74 -7.22
CA VAL A 485 8.09 -31.95 -6.43
C VAL A 485 7.75 -33.17 -7.27
N LEU A 486 8.54 -34.24 -7.15
CA LEU A 486 8.24 -35.55 -7.70
C LEU A 486 7.84 -36.53 -6.60
N TYR A 487 6.68 -37.12 -6.78
CA TYR A 487 6.18 -38.20 -5.96
C TYR A 487 6.12 -39.49 -6.77
N ARG A 488 6.86 -40.50 -6.33
CA ARG A 488 6.77 -41.82 -6.92
C ARG A 488 5.59 -42.59 -6.34
N MET A 489 4.84 -43.28 -7.18
CA MET A 489 3.75 -44.16 -6.74
C MET A 489 4.14 -45.61 -6.84
N GLN A 490 3.99 -46.36 -5.75
CA GLN A 490 4.17 -47.80 -5.73
C GLN A 490 3.20 -48.43 -4.76
N ASN A 491 2.38 -49.42 -5.20
CA ASN A 491 1.38 -50.12 -4.39
C ASN A 491 0.41 -49.19 -3.62
N HIS A 492 -0.06 -48.09 -4.24
CA HIS A 492 -0.90 -47.03 -3.67
C HIS A 492 -0.25 -46.23 -2.54
N VAL A 493 1.07 -46.39 -2.36
CA VAL A 493 1.87 -45.57 -1.46
C VAL A 493 2.61 -44.50 -2.25
N VAL A 494 2.62 -43.29 -1.76
CA VAL A 494 3.31 -42.15 -2.36
C VAL A 494 4.68 -42.01 -1.69
N TYR A 495 5.72 -41.89 -2.50
CA TYR A 495 7.08 -41.70 -2.02
C TYR A 495 7.57 -40.32 -2.48
N TYR A 496 7.91 -39.46 -1.54
CA TYR A 496 8.63 -38.22 -1.82
C TYR A 496 10.00 -38.57 -2.43
N THR A 497 10.21 -38.12 -3.64
CA THR A 497 11.40 -38.51 -4.36
C THR A 497 12.35 -37.35 -4.58
N MET A 498 11.89 -36.22 -4.95
CA MET A 498 12.73 -35.07 -5.27
C MET A 498 11.95 -33.74 -5.10
N HIS A 499 12.63 -32.74 -4.58
CA HIS A 499 12.17 -31.36 -4.57
C HIS A 499 13.17 -30.47 -5.31
N LEU A 500 12.75 -29.75 -6.34
CA LEU A 500 13.67 -28.98 -7.18
C LEU A 500 14.24 -27.76 -6.48
N SER A 501 13.41 -27.05 -5.70
CA SER A 501 13.79 -25.82 -5.02
C SER A 501 14.64 -26.05 -3.77
N ASP A 502 14.70 -27.28 -3.27
CA ASP A 502 15.56 -27.66 -2.15
C ASP A 502 16.76 -28.50 -2.67
N ASP A 503 17.96 -28.18 -2.21
CA ASP A 503 19.13 -29.03 -2.46
C ASP A 503 19.05 -30.39 -1.74
N SER A 504 17.96 -30.61 -1.02
CA SER A 504 17.71 -31.72 -0.12
C SER A 504 16.58 -32.65 -0.56
N GLY A 505 16.46 -33.00 -1.82
CA GLY A 505 15.56 -34.08 -2.18
C GLY A 505 15.99 -35.37 -1.49
N VAL A 506 15.13 -35.99 -0.72
CA VAL A 506 15.38 -37.27 -0.04
C VAL A 506 14.36 -38.25 -0.53
N VAL A 507 14.84 -39.40 -0.92
CA VAL A 507 13.98 -40.52 -1.31
C VAL A 507 13.45 -41.20 -0.04
N TYR A 508 12.27 -40.87 0.39
CA TYR A 508 11.60 -41.54 1.51
C TYR A 508 10.11 -41.71 1.22
N PRO A 509 9.46 -42.70 1.85
CA PRO A 509 8.03 -42.81 1.77
C PRO A 509 7.37 -41.57 2.37
N ASP A 510 6.75 -40.76 1.51
CA ASP A 510 5.89 -39.68 1.98
C ASP A 510 4.47 -40.22 2.11
N THR A 511 3.95 -39.99 3.25
CA THR A 511 2.56 -40.28 3.55
C THR A 511 1.72 -39.02 3.41
N MET A 512 2.06 -38.14 2.44
CA MET A 512 1.22 -36.96 2.20
C MET A 512 -0.24 -37.38 1.98
N THR A 513 -1.09 -36.59 2.62
CA THR A 513 -2.53 -36.74 2.56
C THR A 513 -3.06 -36.27 1.21
N PHE A 514 -2.83 -37.06 0.21
CA PHE A 514 -3.71 -36.99 -0.93
C PHE A 514 -4.92 -37.83 -0.59
N GLU A 515 -6.08 -37.26 -0.80
CA GLU A 515 -7.29 -38.08 -0.77
C GLU A 515 -7.01 -39.25 -1.73
N GLU A 516 -7.16 -40.48 -1.25
CA GLU A 516 -6.92 -41.68 -2.03
C GLU A 516 -7.66 -41.65 -3.39
N SER A 517 -8.79 -40.95 -3.46
CA SER A 517 -9.55 -40.63 -4.65
C SER A 517 -8.81 -39.84 -5.72
N ASP A 518 -7.94 -38.89 -5.36
CA ASP A 518 -7.29 -37.99 -6.32
C ASP A 518 -6.12 -38.67 -7.04
N TYR A 519 -5.31 -39.45 -6.35
CA TYR A 519 -4.26 -40.26 -6.98
C TYR A 519 -4.82 -41.36 -7.82
N LYS A 520 -5.87 -42.03 -7.36
CA LYS A 520 -6.56 -43.03 -8.11
C LYS A 520 -7.15 -42.48 -9.41
N TYR A 521 -7.68 -41.24 -9.36
CA TYR A 521 -8.16 -40.57 -10.56
C TYR A 521 -7.01 -40.30 -11.55
N ILE A 522 -5.86 -39.84 -11.11
CA ILE A 522 -4.66 -39.63 -11.99
C ILE A 522 -4.21 -40.98 -12.59
N GLU A 523 -4.14 -42.02 -11.77
CA GLU A 523 -3.75 -43.36 -12.20
C GLU A 523 -4.75 -43.94 -13.23
N ASP A 524 -6.06 -43.86 -12.96
CA ASP A 524 -7.11 -44.41 -13.78
C ASP A 524 -7.31 -43.65 -15.11
N THR A 525 -7.14 -42.32 -15.10
CA THR A 525 -7.44 -41.46 -16.26
C THR A 525 -6.22 -40.96 -17.00
N GLY A 526 -5.07 -40.88 -16.35
CA GLY A 526 -3.86 -40.22 -16.87
C GLY A 526 -4.03 -38.71 -17.05
N GLU A 527 -5.04 -38.11 -16.42
CA GLU A 527 -5.29 -36.67 -16.51
C GLU A 527 -4.57 -35.90 -15.40
N THR A 528 -4.14 -34.69 -15.70
CA THR A 528 -3.56 -33.76 -14.74
C THR A 528 -4.65 -33.13 -13.90
N ILE A 529 -4.48 -33.10 -12.58
CA ILE A 529 -5.44 -32.46 -11.64
C ILE A 529 -4.88 -31.14 -11.16
N ILE A 530 -5.78 -30.21 -10.85
CA ILE A 530 -5.46 -28.89 -10.28
C ILE A 530 -6.04 -28.80 -8.86
N PHE A 531 -5.18 -28.42 -7.91
CA PHE A 531 -5.56 -28.12 -6.54
C PHE A 531 -5.45 -26.60 -6.31
N SER A 532 -6.58 -25.97 -5.99
CA SER A 532 -6.65 -24.51 -5.90
C SER A 532 -6.45 -23.95 -4.49
N GLU A 533 -6.57 -24.81 -3.46
CA GLU A 533 -6.56 -24.38 -2.07
C GLU A 533 -6.20 -25.53 -1.14
N ILE A 534 -4.92 -25.68 -0.86
CA ILE A 534 -4.41 -26.66 0.08
C ILE A 534 -3.66 -25.96 1.19
N SER A 535 -4.03 -26.20 2.43
CA SER A 535 -3.38 -25.64 3.62
C SER A 535 -2.48 -26.68 4.25
N THR A 536 -1.25 -26.31 4.51
CA THR A 536 -0.24 -27.13 5.22
C THR A 536 0.36 -26.34 6.37
N GLY A 537 1.17 -27.01 7.22
CA GLY A 537 1.92 -26.32 8.27
C GLY A 537 2.93 -25.27 7.76
N GLU A 538 3.31 -25.35 6.49
CA GLU A 538 4.24 -24.42 5.82
C GLU A 538 3.51 -23.28 5.07
N GLY A 539 2.22 -23.31 4.94
CA GLY A 539 1.44 -22.26 4.32
C GLY A 539 0.22 -22.75 3.52
N GLU A 540 -0.31 -21.86 2.69
CA GLU A 540 -1.36 -22.17 1.71
C GLU A 540 -0.75 -22.33 0.33
N TRP A 541 -1.17 -23.36 -0.39
CA TRP A 541 -0.62 -23.75 -1.68
C TRP A 541 -1.70 -23.89 -2.75
N MET A 542 -1.30 -23.70 -3.99
CA MET A 542 -2.04 -24.09 -5.19
C MET A 542 -1.08 -24.79 -6.14
N TYR A 543 -1.48 -25.93 -6.67
CA TYR A 543 -0.62 -26.73 -7.52
C TYR A 543 -1.42 -27.57 -8.55
N ALA A 544 -0.67 -28.12 -9.50
CA ALA A 544 -1.18 -29.10 -10.44
C ALA A 544 -0.28 -30.34 -10.43
N SER A 545 -0.88 -31.51 -10.46
CA SER A 545 -0.22 -32.81 -10.42
C SER A 545 -0.44 -33.56 -11.74
N ALA A 546 0.65 -33.86 -12.45
CA ALA A 546 0.64 -34.53 -13.74
C ALA A 546 1.34 -35.90 -13.67
N PRO A 547 0.83 -36.95 -14.36
CA PRO A 547 1.45 -38.27 -14.35
C PRO A 547 2.76 -38.30 -15.15
N VAL A 548 3.75 -39.04 -14.65
CA VAL A 548 5.02 -39.35 -15.33
C VAL A 548 5.01 -40.83 -15.73
N TYR A 549 5.36 -41.15 -16.98
CA TYR A 549 5.31 -42.49 -17.53
C TYR A 549 6.71 -43.01 -17.86
N ASN A 550 6.91 -44.35 -17.70
CA ASN A 550 8.07 -45.02 -18.20
C ASN A 550 7.92 -45.36 -19.72
N SER A 551 8.97 -45.94 -20.33
CA SER A 551 8.96 -46.37 -21.74
C SER A 551 7.91 -47.44 -22.06
N LYS A 552 7.40 -48.14 -21.05
CA LYS A 552 6.37 -49.19 -21.20
C LYS A 552 4.96 -48.60 -21.15
N GLY A 553 4.80 -47.29 -20.83
CA GLY A 553 3.53 -46.61 -20.66
C GLY A 553 2.88 -46.81 -19.28
N GLU A 554 3.62 -47.27 -18.29
CA GLU A 554 3.17 -47.41 -16.91
C GLU A 554 3.42 -46.12 -16.18
N MET A 555 2.46 -45.64 -15.36
CA MET A 555 2.61 -44.45 -14.54
C MET A 555 3.55 -44.81 -13.38
N ILE A 556 4.65 -44.09 -13.31
CA ILE A 556 5.71 -44.29 -12.28
C ILE A 556 5.61 -43.26 -11.15
N ALA A 557 5.29 -42.04 -11.51
CA ALA A 557 5.29 -40.93 -10.57
C ALA A 557 4.26 -39.85 -10.94
N VAL A 558 4.11 -38.93 -10.03
CA VAL A 558 3.37 -37.68 -10.22
C VAL A 558 4.33 -36.52 -10.12
N CYS A 559 4.29 -35.62 -11.09
CA CYS A 559 5.01 -34.36 -11.07
C CYS A 559 4.08 -33.24 -10.60
N GLU A 560 4.34 -32.70 -9.44
CA GLU A 560 3.61 -31.60 -8.88
C GLU A 560 4.36 -30.29 -9.15
N VAL A 561 3.66 -29.31 -9.72
CA VAL A 561 4.16 -27.93 -9.88
C VAL A 561 3.18 -26.98 -9.22
N GLY A 562 3.65 -26.16 -8.30
CA GLY A 562 2.80 -25.31 -7.52
C GLY A 562 3.46 -24.00 -7.13
N ARG A 563 2.67 -23.19 -6.39
CA ARG A 563 3.15 -21.94 -5.81
C ARG A 563 2.48 -21.66 -4.47
N ASN A 564 3.14 -20.86 -3.64
CA ASN A 564 2.59 -20.42 -2.38
C ASN A 564 1.41 -19.44 -2.61
N ARG A 565 0.24 -19.77 -2.07
CA ARG A 565 -0.98 -18.98 -2.21
C ARG A 565 -0.96 -17.71 -1.37
N THR A 566 -0.20 -17.69 -0.27
CA THR A 566 -0.09 -16.49 0.58
C THR A 566 0.53 -15.34 -0.19
N SER A 567 1.63 -15.60 -0.91
CA SER A 567 2.27 -14.63 -1.80
C SER A 567 1.34 -14.19 -2.93
N TYR A 568 0.63 -15.14 -3.55
CA TYR A 568 -0.40 -14.89 -4.57
C TYR A 568 -1.52 -14.01 -4.02
N ASN A 569 -2.08 -14.33 -2.85
CA ASN A 569 -3.16 -13.57 -2.24
C ASN A 569 -2.74 -12.14 -1.90
N GLN A 570 -1.48 -11.92 -1.51
CA GLN A 570 -0.94 -10.58 -1.24
C GLN A 570 -0.84 -9.75 -2.51
N ALA A 571 -0.28 -10.30 -3.58
CA ALA A 571 -0.20 -9.64 -4.89
C ALA A 571 -1.61 -9.31 -5.41
N ASN A 572 -2.53 -10.25 -5.32
CA ASN A 572 -3.91 -10.09 -5.72
C ASN A 572 -4.65 -9.04 -4.87
N GLN A 573 -4.46 -9.01 -3.55
CA GLN A 573 -5.02 -7.97 -2.68
C GLN A 573 -4.49 -6.58 -3.03
N ASN A 574 -3.20 -6.43 -3.31
CA ASN A 574 -2.63 -5.16 -3.74
C ASN A 574 -3.25 -4.69 -5.06
N MET A 575 -3.38 -5.58 -6.04
CA MET A 575 -4.05 -5.29 -7.31
C MET A 575 -5.53 -4.90 -7.09
N LEU A 576 -6.27 -5.60 -6.22
CA LEU A 576 -7.66 -5.29 -5.91
C LEU A 576 -7.81 -3.94 -5.18
N ILE A 577 -6.90 -3.59 -4.28
CA ILE A 577 -6.87 -2.29 -3.60
C ILE A 577 -6.61 -1.18 -4.63
N GLU A 578 -5.63 -1.36 -5.50
CA GLU A 578 -5.32 -0.40 -6.56
C GLU A 578 -6.51 -0.20 -7.50
N LEU A 579 -7.14 -1.29 -7.93
CA LEU A 579 -8.34 -1.24 -8.76
C LEU A 579 -9.51 -0.56 -8.04
N ALA A 580 -9.72 -0.82 -6.75
CA ALA A 580 -10.76 -0.18 -5.95
C ALA A 580 -10.51 1.34 -5.82
N ILE A 581 -9.26 1.77 -5.68
CA ILE A 581 -8.87 3.19 -5.67
C ILE A 581 -9.18 3.83 -7.03
N LYS A 582 -8.78 3.21 -8.14
CA LYS A 582 -9.05 3.70 -9.51
C LYS A 582 -10.56 3.80 -9.78
N VAL A 583 -11.32 2.78 -9.40
CA VAL A 583 -12.78 2.73 -9.56
C VAL A 583 -13.48 3.80 -8.70
N THR A 584 -13.06 3.99 -7.46
CA THR A 584 -13.61 5.03 -6.57
C THR A 584 -13.33 6.43 -7.12
N SER A 585 -12.13 6.65 -7.64
CA SER A 585 -11.74 7.91 -8.26
C SER A 585 -12.57 8.21 -9.51
N LEU A 586 -12.81 7.19 -10.34
CA LEU A 586 -13.68 7.29 -11.51
C LEU A 586 -15.13 7.60 -11.11
N ALA A 587 -15.64 7.01 -10.02
CA ALA A 587 -16.98 7.34 -9.50
C ALA A 587 -17.11 8.81 -9.09
N VAL A 588 -16.09 9.37 -8.44
CA VAL A 588 -16.03 10.80 -8.08
C VAL A 588 -16.04 11.68 -9.33
N ILE A 589 -15.27 11.30 -10.37
CA ILE A 589 -15.26 12.03 -11.64
C ILE A 589 -16.64 12.01 -12.30
N VAL A 590 -17.25 10.84 -12.41
CA VAL A 590 -18.60 10.69 -12.99
C VAL A 590 -19.59 11.57 -12.24
N PHE A 591 -19.50 11.61 -10.91
CA PHE A 591 -20.32 12.48 -10.09
C PHE A 591 -20.12 13.97 -10.42
N LEU A 592 -18.87 14.44 -10.46
CA LEU A 592 -18.54 15.84 -10.78
C LEU A 592 -19.00 16.19 -12.20
N PHE A 593 -18.69 15.35 -13.18
CA PHE A 593 -19.08 15.53 -14.57
C PHE A 593 -20.60 15.59 -14.74
N MET A 594 -21.34 14.63 -14.14
CA MET A 594 -22.80 14.62 -14.19
C MET A 594 -23.40 15.87 -13.52
N SER A 595 -22.79 16.39 -12.45
CA SER A 595 -23.25 17.63 -11.84
C SER A 595 -23.14 18.83 -12.78
N GLU A 596 -22.09 18.86 -13.61
CA GLU A 596 -21.90 19.89 -14.62
C GLU A 596 -22.88 19.76 -15.80
N VAL A 597 -23.10 18.51 -16.27
CA VAL A 597 -24.10 18.23 -17.32
C VAL A 597 -25.51 18.63 -16.87
N ILE A 598 -25.90 18.29 -15.65
CA ILE A 598 -27.19 18.67 -15.08
C ILE A 598 -27.32 20.22 -14.96
N ALA A 599 -26.22 20.87 -14.49
CA ALA A 599 -26.21 22.35 -14.46
C ALA A 599 -26.42 22.95 -15.86
N LEU A 600 -25.73 22.43 -16.88
CA LEU A 600 -25.86 22.87 -18.26
C LEU A 600 -27.29 22.66 -18.82
N ILE A 601 -27.85 21.46 -18.63
CA ILE A 601 -29.24 21.16 -19.05
C ILE A 601 -30.22 22.14 -18.39
N SER A 602 -30.05 22.45 -17.10
CA SER A 602 -30.92 23.40 -16.38
C SER A 602 -30.88 24.79 -16.98
N VAL A 603 -29.74 25.23 -17.54
CA VAL A 603 -29.60 26.51 -18.21
C VAL A 603 -30.39 26.54 -19.53
N PHE A 604 -30.30 25.43 -20.32
CA PHE A 604 -31.07 25.33 -21.58
C PHE A 604 -32.57 25.23 -21.35
N GLU A 605 -33.05 24.53 -20.32
CA GLU A 605 -34.48 24.46 -19.97
C GLU A 605 -35.05 25.81 -19.57
N LYS A 606 -34.30 26.61 -18.79
CA LYS A 606 -34.72 27.96 -18.42
C LYS A 606 -34.84 28.87 -19.64
N LYS A 607 -33.88 28.75 -20.57
CA LYS A 607 -33.91 29.54 -21.84
C LYS A 607 -35.11 29.18 -22.71
N GLY A 608 -35.61 27.97 -22.71
CA GLY A 608 -36.79 27.56 -23.48
C GLY A 608 -38.12 28.08 -22.93
N LYS A 609 -38.19 28.45 -21.64
CA LYS A 609 -39.41 28.96 -20.98
C LYS A 609 -39.55 30.49 -20.97
N GLU A 610 -38.45 31.22 -21.09
CA GLU A 610 -38.40 32.69 -21.08
C GLU A 610 -38.02 33.22 -22.49
N GLN A 611 -38.98 33.37 -23.37
CA GLN A 611 -38.83 33.80 -24.76
C GLN A 611 -38.25 35.20 -24.98
N LYS A 612 -37.80 35.92 -23.92
CA LYS A 612 -37.38 37.34 -23.99
C LYS A 612 -36.13 37.71 -23.17
N ARG A 613 -35.29 36.79 -22.73
CA ARG A 613 -34.06 37.16 -21.99
C ARG A 613 -32.78 36.84 -22.75
N GLU A 614 -32.02 37.90 -23.00
CA GLU A 614 -30.65 38.13 -23.41
C GLU A 614 -29.83 36.95 -23.98
N GLU A 615 -29.26 37.24 -25.16
CA GLU A 615 -28.43 36.31 -25.97
C GLU A 615 -27.17 35.78 -25.27
N ASN A 616 -26.78 36.32 -24.08
CA ASN A 616 -25.58 35.95 -23.35
C ASN A 616 -25.90 35.75 -21.84
N SER A 617 -26.31 34.56 -21.42
CA SER A 617 -26.58 34.29 -20.02
C SER A 617 -25.27 34.10 -19.20
N VAL A 618 -25.20 34.69 -17.98
CA VAL A 618 -24.09 34.51 -17.02
C VAL A 618 -23.90 33.02 -16.63
N GLU A 619 -24.96 32.25 -16.70
CA GLU A 619 -24.96 30.83 -16.30
C GLU A 619 -24.04 29.96 -17.16
N PHE A 620 -23.73 30.31 -18.42
CA PHE A 620 -22.80 29.60 -19.29
C PHE A 620 -21.32 29.73 -18.86
N VAL A 621 -20.98 30.72 -18.04
CA VAL A 621 -19.63 30.94 -17.53
C VAL A 621 -19.10 29.71 -16.78
N ARG A 622 -19.97 29.01 -16.04
CA ARG A 622 -19.63 27.78 -15.34
C ARG A 622 -19.13 26.71 -16.33
N THR A 623 -19.83 26.51 -17.42
CA THR A 623 -19.44 25.53 -18.46
C THR A 623 -18.17 25.94 -19.18
N PHE A 624 -17.99 27.24 -19.47
CA PHE A 624 -16.76 27.74 -20.08
C PHE A 624 -15.56 27.49 -19.17
N ALA A 625 -15.68 27.81 -17.86
CA ALA A 625 -14.65 27.56 -16.86
C ALA A 625 -14.36 26.05 -16.72
N PHE A 626 -15.38 25.21 -16.63
CA PHE A 626 -15.25 23.76 -16.52
C PHE A 626 -14.43 23.17 -17.67
N ILE A 627 -14.82 23.43 -18.93
CA ILE A 627 -14.13 22.85 -20.09
C ILE A 627 -12.71 23.42 -20.22
N MET A 628 -12.51 24.72 -19.96
CA MET A 628 -11.22 25.39 -20.03
C MET A 628 -10.22 24.79 -19.01
N TYR A 629 -10.62 24.74 -17.75
CA TYR A 629 -9.75 24.21 -16.70
C TYR A 629 -9.60 22.70 -16.76
N MET A 630 -10.58 21.96 -17.26
CA MET A 630 -10.43 20.55 -17.53
C MET A 630 -9.38 20.30 -18.62
N ALA A 631 -9.41 21.06 -19.72
CA ALA A 631 -8.41 20.94 -20.80
C ALA A 631 -6.99 21.27 -20.32
N ASP A 632 -6.80 22.31 -19.51
CA ASP A 632 -5.49 22.69 -18.96
C ASP A 632 -4.98 21.68 -17.94
N ASN A 633 -5.85 21.21 -17.05
CA ASN A 633 -5.47 20.34 -15.95
C ASN A 633 -5.40 18.84 -16.29
N PHE A 634 -5.73 18.42 -17.51
CA PHE A 634 -5.38 17.07 -17.99
C PHE A 634 -3.88 16.82 -17.88
N THR A 635 -3.06 17.85 -18.01
CA THR A 635 -1.61 17.76 -18.11
C THR A 635 -0.87 18.37 -16.92
N CYS A 636 -1.55 19.06 -16.01
CA CYS A 636 -0.94 19.88 -14.96
C CYS A 636 0.09 19.13 -14.10
N VAL A 637 -0.26 17.96 -13.57
CA VAL A 637 0.65 17.14 -12.74
C VAL A 637 1.62 16.30 -13.56
N LEU A 638 1.39 16.19 -14.87
CA LEU A 638 2.20 15.41 -15.80
C LEU A 638 3.32 16.24 -16.48
N ILE A 639 3.24 17.56 -16.41
CA ILE A 639 4.25 18.45 -16.99
C ILE A 639 5.64 18.18 -16.38
N PRO A 640 5.83 18.12 -15.04
CA PRO A 640 7.14 17.82 -14.48
C PRO A 640 7.61 16.40 -14.83
N LEU A 641 6.73 15.39 -14.84
CA LEU A 641 7.05 14.00 -15.18
C LEU A 641 7.48 13.86 -16.65
N MET A 642 6.74 14.49 -17.59
CA MET A 642 7.17 14.54 -18.99
C MET A 642 8.48 15.31 -19.17
N SER A 643 8.71 16.35 -18.36
CA SER A 643 9.95 17.11 -18.40
C SER A 643 11.15 16.26 -17.98
N GLU A 644 10.99 15.42 -16.96
CA GLU A 644 11.96 14.43 -16.51
C GLU A 644 12.24 13.39 -17.60
N ALA A 645 11.20 12.83 -18.20
CA ALA A 645 11.33 11.87 -19.31
C ALA A 645 11.99 12.44 -20.57
N LEU A 646 11.91 13.76 -20.80
CA LEU A 646 12.55 14.46 -21.94
C LEU A 646 13.93 15.06 -21.58
N TYR A 647 14.39 14.89 -20.36
CA TYR A 647 15.69 15.40 -19.93
C TYR A 647 16.83 14.61 -20.57
N ASP A 648 17.83 15.34 -21.08
CA ASP A 648 19.07 14.75 -21.63
C ASP A 648 20.25 15.22 -20.75
N PRO A 649 21.02 14.30 -20.16
CA PRO A 649 22.20 14.64 -19.33
C PRO A 649 23.28 15.46 -20.03
N SER A 650 23.26 15.54 -21.38
CA SER A 650 24.17 16.40 -22.16
C SER A 650 23.85 17.91 -22.07
N LEU A 651 22.71 18.27 -21.48
CA LEU A 651 22.32 19.67 -21.32
C LEU A 651 23.18 20.39 -20.30
N PRO A 652 23.59 21.65 -20.54
CA PRO A 652 24.45 22.42 -19.63
C PRO A 652 23.68 22.98 -18.41
N ILE A 653 22.61 22.36 -17.99
CA ILE A 653 21.68 22.80 -16.93
C ILE A 653 21.46 21.62 -15.97
N ALA A 654 21.46 21.87 -14.67
CA ALA A 654 21.16 20.85 -13.68
C ALA A 654 19.75 20.30 -13.89
N GLU A 655 19.60 18.98 -13.81
CA GLU A 655 18.39 18.23 -14.08
C GLU A 655 17.13 18.83 -13.41
N ASN A 656 17.17 19.05 -12.10
CA ASN A 656 16.05 19.62 -11.35
C ASN A 656 15.61 21.00 -11.88
N ILE A 657 16.57 21.82 -12.34
CA ILE A 657 16.27 23.15 -12.93
C ILE A 657 15.68 22.99 -14.33
N ALA A 658 16.22 22.05 -15.12
CA ALA A 658 15.74 21.76 -16.45
C ALA A 658 14.28 21.26 -16.45
N ILE A 659 13.93 20.39 -15.50
CA ILE A 659 12.56 19.89 -15.30
C ILE A 659 11.57 21.02 -14.93
N ALA A 660 12.03 22.04 -14.20
CA ALA A 660 11.22 23.21 -13.83
C ALA A 660 10.91 24.19 -14.98
N LEU A 661 11.71 24.17 -16.07
CA LEU A 661 11.60 25.14 -17.16
C LEU A 661 10.23 25.16 -17.86
N PRO A 662 9.60 24.02 -18.24
CA PRO A 662 8.32 24.04 -18.94
C PRO A 662 7.18 24.64 -18.10
N SER A 663 7.06 24.23 -16.83
CA SER A 663 6.06 24.75 -15.90
C SER A 663 6.27 26.26 -15.62
N GLY A 664 7.50 26.66 -15.43
CA GLY A 664 7.89 28.07 -15.26
C GLY A 664 7.57 28.91 -16.50
N ALA A 665 7.85 28.37 -17.71
CA ALA A 665 7.58 29.05 -18.98
C ALA A 665 6.08 29.25 -19.21
N GLN A 666 5.25 28.26 -18.90
CA GLN A 666 3.78 28.37 -18.97
C GLN A 666 3.26 29.49 -18.06
N SER A 667 3.64 29.46 -16.79
CA SER A 667 3.18 30.44 -15.80
C SER A 667 3.67 31.86 -16.12
N PHE A 668 4.92 31.99 -16.56
CA PHE A 668 5.49 33.26 -16.98
C PHE A 668 4.76 33.88 -18.19
N ALA A 669 4.50 33.06 -19.21
CA ALA A 669 3.75 33.48 -20.39
C ALA A 669 2.31 33.90 -20.02
N ALA A 670 1.63 33.15 -19.17
CA ALA A 670 0.30 33.46 -18.70
C ALA A 670 0.24 34.79 -17.92
N ALA A 671 1.20 35.04 -17.03
CA ALA A 671 1.29 36.27 -16.27
C ALA A 671 1.51 37.52 -17.16
N ILE A 672 2.48 37.48 -18.06
CA ILE A 672 2.76 38.60 -18.99
C ILE A 672 1.56 38.85 -19.89
N THR A 673 0.98 37.80 -20.47
CA THR A 673 -0.13 37.90 -21.39
C THR A 673 -1.39 38.43 -20.70
N GLY A 674 -1.67 37.98 -19.48
CA GLY A 674 -2.77 38.48 -18.64
C GLY A 674 -2.67 40.01 -18.42
N PHE A 675 -1.45 40.51 -18.23
CA PHE A 675 -1.22 41.94 -18.08
C PHE A 675 -1.43 42.74 -19.39
N VAL A 676 -0.97 42.24 -20.52
CA VAL A 676 -1.00 42.95 -21.83
C VAL A 676 -2.38 42.87 -22.48
N ILE A 677 -3.11 41.77 -22.29
CA ILE A 677 -4.33 41.48 -23.04
C ILE A 677 -5.45 42.51 -22.82
N ALA A 678 -5.53 43.12 -21.63
CA ALA A 678 -6.52 44.18 -21.35
C ALA A 678 -6.48 45.36 -22.34
N GLY A 679 -5.27 45.73 -22.79
CA GLY A 679 -5.07 46.76 -23.84
C GLY A 679 -5.50 46.28 -25.21
N VAL A 680 -5.28 45.03 -25.54
CA VAL A 680 -5.67 44.42 -26.82
C VAL A 680 -7.18 44.24 -26.91
N MET A 681 -7.83 43.82 -25.83
CA MET A 681 -9.29 43.62 -25.76
C MET A 681 -10.09 44.90 -26.01
N LYS A 682 -9.57 46.08 -25.62
CA LYS A 682 -10.20 47.38 -25.95
C LYS A 682 -10.27 47.65 -27.46
N LYS A 683 -9.36 47.05 -28.27
CA LYS A 683 -9.27 47.23 -29.71
C LYS A 683 -10.06 46.18 -30.51
N ILE A 684 -9.99 44.93 -30.14
CA ILE A 684 -10.55 43.82 -30.95
C ILE A 684 -11.81 43.19 -30.36
N GLY A 685 -12.17 43.55 -29.11
CA GLY A 685 -13.33 43.03 -28.39
C GLY A 685 -13.02 41.75 -27.57
N ASN A 686 -13.83 41.48 -26.54
CA ASN A 686 -13.62 40.36 -25.62
C ASN A 686 -13.82 39.00 -26.30
N ARG A 687 -14.86 38.85 -27.14
CA ARG A 687 -15.18 37.61 -27.84
C ARG A 687 -14.05 37.14 -28.76
N LYS A 688 -13.50 38.06 -29.58
CA LYS A 688 -12.42 37.73 -30.51
C LYS A 688 -11.15 37.41 -29.74
N SER A 689 -10.84 38.15 -28.69
CA SER A 689 -9.71 37.87 -27.81
C SER A 689 -9.81 36.47 -27.17
N PHE A 690 -10.99 36.11 -26.69
CA PHE A 690 -11.25 34.79 -26.06
C PHE A 690 -11.05 33.65 -27.07
N LEU A 691 -11.63 33.75 -28.28
CA LEU A 691 -11.43 32.77 -29.35
C LEU A 691 -9.94 32.64 -29.73
N CYS A 692 -9.21 33.77 -29.83
CA CYS A 692 -7.77 33.76 -30.07
C CYS A 692 -6.98 33.06 -28.96
N GLY A 693 -7.30 33.34 -27.70
CA GLY A 693 -6.69 32.66 -26.56
C GLY A 693 -6.88 31.15 -26.58
N ILE A 694 -8.10 30.69 -26.92
CA ILE A 694 -8.38 29.24 -27.01
C ILE A 694 -7.58 28.61 -28.14
N ILE A 695 -7.41 29.30 -29.28
CA ILE A 695 -6.59 28.82 -30.39
C ILE A 695 -5.12 28.69 -29.98
N PHE A 696 -4.54 29.70 -29.30
CA PHE A 696 -3.17 29.61 -28.79
C PHE A 696 -3.01 28.44 -27.82
N HIS A 697 -3.96 28.25 -26.88
CA HIS A 697 -3.97 27.15 -25.95
C HIS A 697 -4.01 25.79 -26.68
N MET A 698 -4.94 25.62 -27.64
CA MET A 698 -5.10 24.40 -28.43
C MET A 698 -3.82 24.07 -29.22
N VAL A 699 -3.26 25.07 -29.94
CA VAL A 699 -2.03 24.89 -30.74
C VAL A 699 -0.85 24.57 -29.85
N GLY A 700 -0.69 25.25 -28.73
CA GLY A 700 0.37 24.96 -27.76
C GLY A 700 0.30 23.51 -27.25
N LEU A 701 -0.89 23.03 -26.85
CA LEU A 701 -1.08 21.64 -26.43
C LEU A 701 -0.79 20.63 -27.55
N LEU A 702 -1.18 20.89 -28.79
CA LEU A 702 -0.81 20.05 -29.95
C LEU A 702 0.71 19.96 -30.12
N LEU A 703 1.41 21.10 -30.01
CA LEU A 703 2.86 21.12 -30.10
C LEU A 703 3.52 20.38 -28.92
N CYS A 704 2.96 20.46 -27.73
CA CYS A 704 3.42 19.66 -26.58
C CYS A 704 3.34 18.16 -26.87
N GLY A 705 2.23 17.66 -27.42
CA GLY A 705 2.08 16.26 -27.80
C GLY A 705 3.05 15.79 -28.89
N LEU A 706 3.60 16.71 -29.70
CA LEU A 706 4.61 16.42 -30.72
C LEU A 706 6.05 16.60 -30.21
N SER A 707 6.24 16.96 -28.95
CA SER A 707 7.56 17.30 -28.41
C SER A 707 8.43 16.07 -28.22
N GLY A 708 9.59 16.04 -28.87
CA GLY A 708 10.62 15.00 -28.71
C GLY A 708 11.85 15.45 -27.90
N ASN A 709 11.87 16.68 -27.38
CA ASN A 709 12.95 17.19 -26.54
C ASN A 709 12.45 18.31 -25.62
N LEU A 710 13.17 18.53 -24.51
CA LEU A 710 12.82 19.48 -23.47
C LEU A 710 12.72 20.94 -23.93
N TYR A 711 13.56 21.39 -24.87
CA TYR A 711 13.51 22.75 -25.34
C TYR A 711 12.24 23.04 -26.16
N PHE A 712 11.89 22.12 -27.05
CA PHE A 712 10.67 22.26 -27.84
C PHE A 712 9.43 22.18 -26.98
N PHE A 713 9.46 21.30 -25.97
CA PHE A 713 8.40 21.19 -24.97
C PHE A 713 8.25 22.50 -24.18
N THR A 714 9.34 23.11 -23.72
CA THR A 714 9.35 24.39 -22.99
C THR A 714 8.74 25.53 -23.84
N ILE A 715 9.11 25.61 -25.13
CA ILE A 715 8.55 26.63 -26.07
C ILE A 715 7.05 26.36 -26.27
N SER A 716 6.65 25.11 -26.40
CA SER A 716 5.25 24.74 -26.57
C SER A 716 4.42 25.10 -25.32
N MET A 717 4.96 24.87 -24.13
CA MET A 717 4.34 25.27 -22.87
C MET A 717 4.24 26.80 -22.71
N PHE A 718 5.21 27.54 -23.21
CA PHE A 718 5.11 29.00 -23.29
C PHE A 718 3.89 29.45 -24.13
N ILE A 719 3.64 28.79 -25.28
CA ILE A 719 2.46 29.06 -26.13
C ILE A 719 1.16 28.71 -25.41
N VAL A 720 1.13 27.58 -24.70
CA VAL A 720 0.00 27.20 -23.83
C VAL A 720 -0.28 28.31 -22.81
N GLY A 721 0.77 28.82 -22.15
CA GLY A 721 0.67 29.92 -21.19
C GLY A 721 0.08 31.22 -21.79
N ILE A 722 0.48 31.59 -22.99
CA ILE A 722 -0.13 32.72 -23.71
C ILE A 722 -1.64 32.51 -23.81
N GLY A 723 -2.06 31.36 -24.32
CA GLY A 723 -3.49 31.03 -24.48
C GLY A 723 -4.25 31.08 -23.14
N MET A 724 -3.68 30.49 -22.08
CA MET A 724 -4.30 30.47 -20.77
C MET A 724 -4.44 31.88 -20.17
N GLY A 725 -3.42 32.72 -20.23
CA GLY A 725 -3.46 34.10 -19.75
C GLY A 725 -4.54 34.93 -20.42
N ILE A 726 -4.70 34.80 -21.77
CA ILE A 726 -5.81 35.44 -22.47
C ILE A 726 -7.16 34.95 -22.00
N ASN A 727 -7.33 33.62 -21.89
CA ASN A 727 -8.61 32.98 -21.55
C ASN A 727 -9.13 33.36 -20.18
N VAL A 728 -8.27 33.37 -19.15
CA VAL A 728 -8.63 33.73 -17.78
C VAL A 728 -9.13 35.16 -17.67
N VAL A 729 -8.44 36.09 -18.32
CA VAL A 729 -8.85 37.53 -18.34
C VAL A 729 -10.15 37.73 -19.14
N CYS A 730 -10.29 37.07 -20.28
CA CYS A 730 -11.52 37.16 -21.08
C CYS A 730 -12.73 36.58 -20.35
N LEU A 731 -12.56 35.48 -19.64
CA LEU A 731 -13.63 34.86 -18.84
C LEU A 731 -14.07 35.76 -17.68
N SER A 732 -13.13 36.35 -16.96
CA SER A 732 -13.41 37.31 -15.89
C SER A 732 -14.09 38.56 -16.41
N THR A 733 -13.64 39.10 -17.54
CA THR A 733 -14.23 40.25 -18.21
C THR A 733 -15.64 39.98 -18.70
N TYR A 734 -15.94 38.75 -19.15
CA TYR A 734 -17.29 38.35 -19.54
C TYR A 734 -18.28 38.50 -18.37
N VAL A 735 -17.86 38.26 -17.14
CA VAL A 735 -18.64 38.40 -15.91
C VAL A 735 -18.74 39.86 -15.50
N ILE A 736 -17.65 40.62 -15.46
CA ILE A 736 -17.60 42.00 -15.02
C ILE A 736 -18.46 42.92 -15.92
N SER A 737 -18.59 42.61 -17.20
CA SER A 737 -19.37 43.41 -18.16
C SER A 737 -20.86 43.34 -17.97
N ARG A 738 -21.37 42.74 -16.88
CA ARG A 738 -22.81 42.66 -16.57
C ARG A 738 -23.31 43.91 -15.86
N GLU A 739 -24.59 44.23 -16.10
CA GLU A 739 -25.22 45.49 -15.61
C GLU A 739 -25.49 45.50 -14.11
N SER A 740 -25.65 44.31 -13.46
CA SER A 740 -25.95 44.22 -12.02
C SER A 740 -24.80 43.66 -11.20
N GLU A 741 -24.54 44.23 -10.01
CA GLU A 741 -23.55 43.72 -9.06
C GLU A 741 -23.88 42.30 -8.59
N GLU A 742 -25.18 41.95 -8.46
CA GLU A 742 -25.65 40.65 -8.06
C GLU A 742 -25.32 39.57 -9.10
N ASP A 743 -25.49 39.87 -10.40
CA ASP A 743 -25.10 38.95 -11.51
C ASP A 743 -23.60 38.78 -11.60
N SER A 744 -22.82 39.82 -11.31
CA SER A 744 -21.34 39.72 -11.28
C SER A 744 -20.84 38.82 -10.15
N LEU A 745 -21.35 38.98 -8.93
CA LEU A 745 -21.02 38.11 -7.82
C LEU A 745 -21.41 36.65 -8.08
N LYS A 746 -22.60 36.42 -8.64
CA LYS A 746 -23.05 35.08 -9.06
C LYS A 746 -22.14 34.50 -10.14
N GLY A 747 -21.72 35.32 -11.13
CA GLY A 747 -20.84 34.93 -12.18
C GLY A 747 -19.46 34.45 -11.69
N PHE A 748 -18.83 35.18 -10.77
CA PHE A 748 -17.59 34.77 -10.16
C PHE A 748 -17.73 33.46 -9.35
N SER A 749 -18.83 33.27 -8.62
CA SER A 749 -19.11 32.00 -7.94
C SER A 749 -19.27 30.83 -8.92
N LEU A 750 -19.87 31.08 -10.08
CA LEU A 750 -20.01 30.08 -11.15
C LEU A 750 -18.66 29.76 -11.82
N ILE A 751 -17.76 30.76 -12.04
CA ILE A 751 -16.38 30.51 -12.49
C ILE A 751 -15.68 29.60 -11.50
N THR A 752 -15.65 29.94 -10.23
CA THR A 752 -14.95 29.17 -9.19
C THR A 752 -15.44 27.72 -9.15
N THR A 753 -16.78 27.51 -9.20
CA THR A 753 -17.35 26.16 -9.21
C THR A 753 -16.93 25.36 -10.45
N GLY A 754 -16.99 25.98 -11.64
CA GLY A 754 -16.56 25.33 -12.87
C GLY A 754 -15.06 25.03 -12.89
N THR A 755 -14.24 25.94 -12.37
CA THR A 755 -12.79 25.75 -12.23
C THR A 755 -12.46 24.53 -11.36
N PHE A 756 -13.02 24.44 -10.17
CA PHE A 756 -12.76 23.31 -9.28
C PHE A 756 -13.20 21.96 -9.88
N ALA A 757 -14.40 21.93 -10.46
CA ALA A 757 -14.88 20.71 -11.10
C ALA A 757 -14.00 20.31 -12.31
N GLY A 758 -13.62 21.29 -13.15
CA GLY A 758 -12.76 21.07 -14.30
C GLY A 758 -11.37 20.60 -13.92
N THR A 759 -10.74 21.23 -12.95
CA THR A 759 -9.41 20.87 -12.44
C THR A 759 -9.40 19.43 -11.91
N ASN A 760 -10.35 19.08 -11.02
CA ASN A 760 -10.37 17.74 -10.43
C ASN A 760 -10.69 16.64 -11.45
N CYS A 761 -11.64 16.87 -12.37
CA CYS A 761 -11.90 15.93 -13.48
C CYS A 761 -10.70 15.82 -14.42
N GLY A 762 -10.07 16.95 -14.74
CA GLY A 762 -8.91 17.00 -15.63
C GLY A 762 -7.75 16.17 -15.12
N ILE A 763 -7.30 16.43 -13.91
CA ILE A 763 -6.13 15.75 -13.33
C ILE A 763 -6.29 14.23 -13.37
N ILE A 764 -7.42 13.70 -12.88
CA ILE A 764 -7.59 12.25 -12.79
C ILE A 764 -7.74 11.60 -14.17
N ILE A 765 -8.57 12.17 -15.03
CA ILE A 765 -8.72 11.63 -16.40
C ILE A 765 -7.37 11.68 -17.12
N GLY A 766 -6.63 12.78 -16.92
CA GLY A 766 -5.31 12.95 -17.48
C GLY A 766 -4.34 11.86 -17.06
N THR A 767 -4.21 11.64 -15.77
CA THR A 767 -3.27 10.64 -15.21
C THR A 767 -3.68 9.21 -15.57
N LEU A 768 -4.97 8.85 -15.51
CA LEU A 768 -5.47 7.53 -15.94
C LEU A 768 -5.19 7.23 -17.42
N ILE A 769 -5.34 8.22 -18.29
CA ILE A 769 -5.06 8.04 -19.72
C ILE A 769 -3.56 7.93 -19.97
N THR A 770 -2.75 8.72 -19.26
CA THR A 770 -1.30 8.73 -19.43
C THR A 770 -0.67 7.39 -19.03
N GLU A 771 -1.12 6.78 -17.95
CA GLU A 771 -0.65 5.48 -17.50
C GLU A 771 -0.79 4.39 -18.58
N GLN A 772 -1.86 4.44 -19.40
CA GLN A 772 -2.12 3.44 -20.44
C GLN A 772 -1.59 3.81 -21.83
N TYR A 773 -1.60 5.10 -22.17
CA TYR A 773 -1.35 5.56 -23.55
C TYR A 773 -0.17 6.53 -23.66
N GLY A 774 0.51 6.83 -22.57
CA GLY A 774 1.69 7.71 -22.52
C GLY A 774 1.38 9.20 -22.56
N TYR A 775 2.39 10.01 -22.29
CA TYR A 775 2.28 11.47 -22.12
C TYR A 775 1.78 12.20 -23.36
N SER A 776 2.25 11.83 -24.56
CA SER A 776 1.87 12.52 -25.80
C SER A 776 0.37 12.46 -26.07
N THR A 777 -0.27 11.33 -25.79
CA THR A 777 -1.69 11.09 -26.05
C THR A 777 -2.58 12.07 -25.28
N ILE A 778 -2.26 12.33 -24.03
CA ILE A 778 -3.08 13.22 -23.19
C ILE A 778 -3.00 14.67 -23.65
N PHE A 779 -1.87 15.14 -24.18
CA PHE A 779 -1.76 16.47 -24.77
C PHE A 779 -2.64 16.61 -26.00
N PHE A 780 -2.77 15.59 -26.85
CA PHE A 780 -3.70 15.61 -27.98
C PHE A 780 -5.17 15.62 -27.52
N ILE A 781 -5.52 14.85 -26.49
CA ILE A 781 -6.88 14.86 -25.92
C ILE A 781 -7.19 16.22 -25.29
N SER A 782 -6.24 16.80 -24.58
CA SER A 782 -6.34 18.14 -24.00
C SER A 782 -6.58 19.19 -25.09
N ALA A 783 -5.84 19.12 -26.20
CA ALA A 783 -6.04 20.00 -27.38
C ALA A 783 -7.43 19.82 -28.01
N LEU A 784 -7.93 18.58 -28.08
CA LEU A 784 -9.29 18.31 -28.56
C LEU A 784 -10.35 18.96 -27.64
N MET A 785 -10.18 18.88 -26.33
CA MET A 785 -11.07 19.55 -25.37
C MET A 785 -11.03 21.09 -25.51
N ALA A 786 -9.85 21.66 -25.72
CA ALA A 786 -9.73 23.07 -26.04
C ALA A 786 -10.46 23.42 -27.36
N GLY A 787 -10.41 22.54 -28.37
CA GLY A 787 -11.19 22.66 -29.59
C GLY A 787 -12.71 22.60 -29.34
N LEU A 788 -13.18 21.75 -28.46
CA LEU A 788 -14.59 21.73 -28.04
C LEU A 788 -14.99 23.03 -27.36
N LEU A 789 -14.13 23.60 -26.49
CA LEU A 789 -14.35 24.90 -25.89
C LEU A 789 -14.46 26.01 -26.98
N LEU A 790 -13.59 25.98 -27.97
CA LEU A 790 -13.62 26.95 -29.12
C LEU A 790 -14.99 26.91 -29.81
N LEU A 791 -15.48 25.71 -30.11
CA LEU A 791 -16.77 25.49 -30.76
C LEU A 791 -17.92 25.98 -29.86
N PHE A 792 -17.87 25.69 -28.57
CA PHE A 792 -18.90 26.05 -27.60
C PHE A 792 -18.96 27.58 -27.40
N VAL A 793 -17.83 28.25 -27.22
CA VAL A 793 -17.74 29.71 -27.13
C VAL A 793 -18.18 30.37 -28.44
N TRP A 794 -17.79 29.85 -29.63
CA TRP A 794 -18.21 30.38 -30.92
C TRP A 794 -19.73 30.32 -31.10
N MET A 795 -20.40 29.25 -30.65
CA MET A 795 -21.86 29.09 -30.80
C MET A 795 -22.66 29.95 -29.82
N ILE A 796 -22.22 30.09 -28.58
CA ILE A 796 -22.98 30.67 -27.49
C ILE A 796 -22.67 32.16 -27.30
N TYR A 797 -21.41 32.57 -27.40
CA TYR A 797 -20.99 33.94 -27.17
C TYR A 797 -21.16 34.75 -28.47
N LYS A 798 -22.38 35.31 -28.74
CA LYS A 798 -22.75 35.94 -30.02
C LYS A 798 -22.44 37.43 -30.13
N LYS A 799 -22.53 38.20 -29.05
CA LYS A 799 -22.32 39.68 -29.04
C LYS A 799 -21.17 40.05 -28.12
N ASP A 800 -20.28 40.93 -28.61
CA ASP A 800 -19.32 41.62 -27.78
C ASP A 800 -20.01 42.52 -26.76
N THR A 801 -19.70 42.38 -25.51
CA THR A 801 -20.13 43.30 -24.45
C THR A 801 -19.21 44.53 -24.51
N VAL A 802 -19.74 45.68 -24.80
CA VAL A 802 -19.02 46.95 -24.69
C VAL A 802 -18.80 47.24 -23.23
N ILE A 803 -17.57 47.35 -22.82
CA ILE A 803 -17.20 47.73 -21.43
C ILE A 803 -17.59 49.22 -21.32
N ALA A 804 -18.74 49.50 -20.73
CA ALA A 804 -19.13 50.86 -20.34
C ALA A 804 -18.16 51.28 -19.22
N GLU A 805 -17.35 52.31 -19.46
CA GLU A 805 -16.57 52.95 -18.40
C GLU A 805 -17.54 53.57 -17.38
N LYS A 806 -17.82 52.84 -16.30
CA LYS A 806 -18.46 53.42 -15.12
C LYS A 806 -17.41 54.26 -14.41
N GLU A 807 -17.38 55.58 -14.68
CA GLU A 807 -16.69 56.56 -13.88
C GLU A 807 -17.31 56.61 -12.46
N LYS A 808 -16.80 55.82 -11.53
CA LYS A 808 -16.95 56.14 -10.10
C LYS A 808 -15.80 57.06 -9.72
N GLU A 809 -16.15 58.31 -9.38
CA GLU A 809 -15.26 59.29 -8.73
C GLU A 809 -14.77 58.73 -7.39
N THR A 810 -13.70 57.99 -7.42
CA THR A 810 -12.89 57.71 -6.23
C THR A 810 -11.54 58.42 -6.41
N LYS A 811 -11.00 59.06 -5.35
CA LYS A 811 -9.69 59.68 -5.36
C LYS A 811 -8.65 58.59 -5.79
N LYS A 812 -8.29 58.63 -7.08
CA LYS A 812 -7.35 57.67 -7.67
C LYS A 812 -5.96 57.88 -7.05
N ILE A 813 -5.49 56.91 -6.27
CA ILE A 813 -4.07 56.86 -5.86
C ILE A 813 -3.27 56.34 -7.08
N ASN A 814 -2.04 56.88 -7.26
CA ASN A 814 -1.13 56.42 -8.27
C ASN A 814 -0.64 54.98 -7.93
N LEU A 815 -0.37 54.16 -8.92
CA LEU A 815 0.15 52.80 -8.77
C LEU A 815 1.34 52.71 -7.79
N TRP A 816 2.29 53.64 -7.87
CA TRP A 816 3.42 53.71 -6.94
C TRP A 816 3.02 53.97 -5.49
N ALA A 817 2.00 54.78 -5.23
CA ALA A 817 1.49 55.03 -3.90
C ALA A 817 0.77 53.78 -3.35
N PHE A 818 0.07 53.03 -4.19
CA PHE A 818 -0.56 51.75 -3.84
C PHE A 818 0.47 50.68 -3.46
N LEU A 819 1.49 50.47 -4.30
CA LEU A 819 2.56 49.51 -4.07
C LEU A 819 3.48 49.91 -2.87
N ARG A 820 3.65 51.23 -2.60
CA ARG A 820 4.44 51.68 -1.46
C ARG A 820 3.67 51.61 -0.14
N ASN A 821 2.39 51.37 -0.15
CA ASN A 821 1.60 51.16 1.06
C ASN A 821 2.08 49.91 1.80
N ARG A 822 2.35 50.05 3.08
CA ARG A 822 2.93 49.01 3.92
C ARG A 822 2.07 47.74 3.99
N LEU A 823 0.76 47.90 4.09
CA LEU A 823 -0.14 46.75 4.14
C LEU A 823 -0.23 46.03 2.78
N THR A 824 -0.16 46.76 1.69
CA THR A 824 -0.19 46.22 0.34
C THR A 824 1.04 45.38 0.03
N TRP A 825 2.25 45.97 0.20
CA TRP A 825 3.46 45.19 -0.11
C TRP A 825 3.71 44.10 0.94
N GLY A 826 3.36 44.32 2.21
CA GLY A 826 3.43 43.30 3.24
C GLY A 826 2.53 42.09 2.93
N TYR A 827 1.33 42.34 2.40
CA TYR A 827 0.43 41.29 1.95
C TYR A 827 0.99 40.55 0.73
N PHE A 828 1.42 41.28 -0.32
CA PHE A 828 1.91 40.64 -1.54
C PHE A 828 3.17 39.81 -1.31
N LEU A 829 4.18 40.34 -0.57
CA LEU A 829 5.47 39.66 -0.41
C LEU A 829 5.44 38.59 0.70
N PHE A 830 4.68 38.75 1.77
CA PHE A 830 4.78 37.89 2.94
C PHE A 830 3.54 37.03 3.20
N ALA A 831 2.42 37.27 2.53
CA ALA A 831 1.27 36.40 2.61
C ALA A 831 0.98 35.74 1.25
N MET A 832 0.72 36.52 0.21
CA MET A 832 0.25 35.99 -1.06
C MET A 832 1.33 35.22 -1.83
N LEU A 833 2.48 35.82 -2.08
CA LEU A 833 3.57 35.22 -2.85
C LEU A 833 4.04 33.88 -2.25
N PRO A 834 4.36 33.77 -0.92
CA PRO A 834 4.76 32.49 -0.33
C PRO A 834 3.65 31.46 -0.37
N TYR A 835 2.40 31.89 -0.17
CA TYR A 835 1.24 30.98 -0.16
C TYR A 835 1.04 30.29 -1.51
N TYR A 836 1.10 31.05 -2.62
CA TYR A 836 1.00 30.49 -3.98
C TYR A 836 2.24 29.68 -4.38
N ILE A 837 3.44 30.03 -3.88
CA ILE A 837 4.63 29.17 -4.05
C ILE A 837 4.39 27.80 -3.44
N PHE A 838 3.80 27.74 -2.24
CA PHE A 838 3.49 26.48 -1.57
C PHE A 838 2.45 25.61 -2.28
N ALA A 839 1.54 26.19 -3.02
CA ALA A 839 0.60 25.42 -3.86
C ALA A 839 1.33 24.53 -4.86
N SER A 840 2.51 24.93 -5.33
CA SER A 840 3.34 24.12 -6.24
C SER A 840 3.96 22.88 -5.58
N PHE A 841 3.88 22.74 -4.26
CA PHE A 841 4.20 21.47 -3.60
C PHE A 841 3.32 20.34 -4.14
N VAL A 842 2.02 20.58 -4.29
CA VAL A 842 1.04 19.56 -4.73
C VAL A 842 1.14 19.29 -6.23
N TYR A 843 1.44 20.30 -7.06
CA TYR A 843 1.39 20.18 -8.52
C TYR A 843 2.76 20.00 -9.19
N TYR A 844 3.86 20.19 -8.46
CA TYR A 844 5.21 20.06 -8.99
C TYR A 844 6.08 19.09 -8.19
N PHE A 845 6.24 19.30 -6.86
CA PHE A 845 7.14 18.49 -6.04
C PHE A 845 6.57 17.09 -5.76
N MET A 846 5.30 17.02 -5.35
CA MET A 846 4.65 15.75 -4.96
C MET A 846 4.61 14.74 -6.12
N PRO A 847 4.25 15.12 -7.35
CA PRO A 847 4.30 14.17 -8.47
C PRO A 847 5.69 13.58 -8.70
N LEU A 848 6.73 14.40 -8.76
CA LEU A 848 8.12 13.95 -8.96
C LEU A 848 8.59 13.02 -7.84
N TYR A 849 8.34 13.40 -6.59
CA TYR A 849 8.72 12.56 -5.44
C TYR A 849 7.96 11.23 -5.45
N ALA A 850 6.67 11.24 -5.72
CA ALA A 850 5.85 10.03 -5.73
C ALA A 850 6.26 9.07 -6.87
N GLU A 851 6.64 9.59 -8.05
CA GLU A 851 7.17 8.79 -9.16
C GLU A 851 8.51 8.15 -8.80
N GLN A 852 9.43 8.89 -8.20
CA GLN A 852 10.71 8.37 -7.72
C GLN A 852 10.55 7.25 -6.68
N GLU A 853 9.46 7.26 -5.90
CA GLU A 853 9.09 6.20 -4.96
C GLU A 853 8.25 5.06 -5.63
N GLY A 854 8.15 5.06 -6.95
CA GLY A 854 7.46 4.01 -7.72
C GLY A 854 5.92 4.10 -7.71
N VAL A 855 5.35 5.27 -7.41
CA VAL A 855 3.89 5.47 -7.44
C VAL A 855 3.44 5.72 -8.88
N SER A 856 2.47 4.96 -9.38
CA SER A 856 1.95 5.15 -10.75
C SER A 856 1.28 6.51 -10.94
N GLU A 857 1.26 7.01 -12.19
CA GLU A 857 0.67 8.30 -12.56
C GLU A 857 -0.82 8.39 -12.15
N ALA A 858 -1.58 7.30 -12.27
CA ALA A 858 -2.97 7.26 -11.81
C ALA A 858 -3.10 7.50 -10.31
N ASN A 859 -2.24 6.89 -9.51
CA ASN A 859 -2.23 7.08 -8.05
C ASN A 859 -1.78 8.50 -7.66
N ILE A 860 -0.85 9.09 -8.39
CA ILE A 860 -0.47 10.51 -8.27
C ILE A 860 -1.69 11.41 -8.50
N GLY A 861 -2.49 11.11 -9.53
CA GLY A 861 -3.75 11.80 -9.80
C GLY A 861 -4.74 11.68 -8.64
N VAL A 862 -4.86 10.50 -8.03
CA VAL A 862 -5.73 10.26 -6.86
C VAL A 862 -5.27 11.07 -5.64
N ILE A 863 -3.98 11.11 -5.35
CA ILE A 863 -3.43 11.93 -4.25
C ILE A 863 -3.78 13.41 -4.47
N THR A 864 -3.61 13.90 -5.69
CA THR A 864 -3.97 15.28 -6.04
C THR A 864 -5.49 15.53 -5.95
N LEU A 865 -6.33 14.54 -6.28
CA LEU A 865 -7.79 14.63 -6.10
C LEU A 865 -8.16 14.86 -4.64
N VAL A 866 -7.51 14.16 -3.71
CA VAL A 866 -7.76 14.34 -2.27
C VAL A 866 -7.59 15.81 -1.87
N TYR A 867 -6.51 16.45 -2.32
CA TYR A 867 -6.30 17.89 -2.13
C TYR A 867 -7.44 18.74 -2.73
N GLY A 868 -7.78 18.50 -4.00
CA GLY A 868 -8.81 19.27 -4.71
C GLY A 868 -10.20 19.15 -4.07
N VAL A 869 -10.58 17.94 -3.66
CA VAL A 869 -11.85 17.69 -2.96
C VAL A 869 -11.86 18.37 -1.60
N MET A 870 -10.80 18.28 -0.81
CA MET A 870 -10.71 18.92 0.49
C MET A 870 -10.80 20.45 0.36
N THR A 871 -10.04 21.02 -0.57
CA THR A 871 -10.05 22.46 -0.82
C THR A 871 -11.42 22.94 -1.28
N ALA A 872 -12.06 22.27 -2.22
CA ALA A 872 -13.33 22.72 -2.81
C ALA A 872 -14.52 22.58 -1.85
N TYR A 873 -14.68 21.41 -1.22
CA TYR A 873 -15.90 21.11 -0.46
C TYR A 873 -15.84 21.55 0.99
N LEU A 874 -14.65 21.64 1.61
CA LEU A 874 -14.53 22.16 2.96
C LEU A 874 -14.59 23.68 3.05
N THR A 875 -14.33 24.42 1.96
CA THR A 875 -14.32 25.88 1.94
C THR A 875 -15.59 26.51 2.54
N SER A 876 -16.77 26.00 2.17
CA SER A 876 -18.03 26.51 2.69
C SER A 876 -18.22 26.30 4.19
N LEU A 877 -17.69 25.19 4.72
CA LEU A 877 -17.78 24.84 6.14
C LEU A 877 -16.73 25.55 6.98
N THR A 878 -15.52 25.68 6.47
CA THR A 878 -14.38 26.27 7.19
C THR A 878 -14.43 27.78 7.18
N MET A 879 -14.82 28.41 6.07
CA MET A 879 -14.94 29.87 5.96
C MET A 879 -15.93 30.43 6.99
N GLU A 880 -17.11 29.82 7.14
CA GLU A 880 -18.10 30.29 8.09
C GLU A 880 -17.66 30.11 9.56
N LYS A 881 -16.97 29.03 9.86
CA LYS A 881 -16.58 28.70 11.23
C LYS A 881 -15.24 29.31 11.65
N ILE A 882 -14.26 29.39 10.77
CA ILE A 882 -12.89 29.84 11.08
C ILE A 882 -12.75 31.33 10.73
N THR A 883 -12.89 31.70 9.47
CA THR A 883 -12.61 33.05 8.99
C THR A 883 -13.51 34.10 9.63
N LYS A 884 -14.82 33.82 9.80
CA LYS A 884 -15.73 34.74 10.49
C LYS A 884 -15.50 34.86 12.00
N ARG A 885 -14.92 33.84 12.65
CA ARG A 885 -14.67 33.88 14.12
C ARG A 885 -13.32 34.48 14.47
N VAL A 886 -12.29 34.12 13.71
CA VAL A 886 -10.90 34.49 14.04
C VAL A 886 -10.48 35.77 13.28
N GLY A 887 -11.15 36.09 12.17
CA GLY A 887 -10.81 37.17 11.25
C GLY A 887 -9.86 36.71 10.15
N SER A 888 -9.93 37.36 8.97
CA SER A 888 -9.18 37.02 7.75
C SER A 888 -7.65 36.95 8.00
N ARG A 889 -7.10 37.90 8.72
CA ARG A 889 -5.68 37.98 9.06
C ARG A 889 -5.17 36.75 9.83
N PHE A 890 -5.83 36.38 10.93
CA PHE A 890 -5.41 35.22 11.73
C PHE A 890 -5.69 33.90 11.01
N ALA A 891 -6.74 33.86 10.18
CA ALA A 891 -7.03 32.68 9.37
C ALA A 891 -5.89 32.37 8.39
N ILE A 892 -5.30 33.37 7.71
CA ILE A 892 -4.13 33.21 6.84
C ILE A 892 -2.95 32.62 7.65
N MET A 893 -2.68 33.16 8.83
CA MET A 893 -1.59 32.70 9.68
C MET A 893 -1.79 31.26 10.14
N ILE A 894 -3.01 30.90 10.56
CA ILE A 894 -3.32 29.53 10.97
C ILE A 894 -3.14 28.57 9.80
N ALA A 895 -3.65 28.91 8.61
CA ALA A 895 -3.47 28.09 7.42
C ALA A 895 -1.98 27.86 7.12
N SER A 896 -1.21 28.93 7.10
CA SER A 896 0.25 28.85 6.85
C SER A 896 1.00 28.03 7.91
N LEU A 897 0.66 28.17 9.19
CA LEU A 897 1.27 27.38 10.27
C LEU A 897 0.89 25.88 10.19
N VAL A 898 -0.35 25.57 9.84
CA VAL A 898 -0.80 24.20 9.62
C VAL A 898 -0.05 23.56 8.45
N THR A 899 0.14 24.31 7.36
CA THR A 899 0.94 23.87 6.21
C THR A 899 2.39 23.60 6.60
N ILE A 900 3.04 24.52 7.33
CA ILE A 900 4.42 24.32 7.84
C ILE A 900 4.49 23.06 8.73
N ALA A 901 3.54 22.90 9.65
CA ALA A 901 3.51 21.75 10.55
C ALA A 901 3.38 20.42 9.78
N SER A 902 2.60 20.40 8.68
CA SER A 902 2.49 19.20 7.85
C SER A 902 3.80 18.86 7.14
N LEU A 903 4.54 19.87 6.66
CA LEU A 903 5.86 19.65 6.04
C LEU A 903 6.90 19.16 7.05
N VAL A 904 6.84 19.64 8.30
CA VAL A 904 7.72 19.14 9.37
C VAL A 904 7.52 17.64 9.56
N LEU A 905 6.30 17.12 9.49
CA LEU A 905 6.04 15.67 9.54
C LEU A 905 6.72 14.93 8.39
N PHE A 906 6.68 15.48 7.16
CA PHE A 906 7.35 14.90 6.01
C PHE A 906 8.88 14.89 6.16
N ILE A 907 9.46 15.95 6.71
CA ILE A 907 10.90 16.07 6.95
C ILE A 907 11.41 14.95 7.89
N PHE A 908 10.65 14.62 8.95
CA PHE A 908 11.04 13.55 9.88
C PHE A 908 11.01 12.16 9.26
N LYS A 909 10.07 11.89 8.37
CA LYS A 909 9.94 10.59 7.71
C LYS A 909 9.44 10.77 6.28
N PRO A 910 10.33 11.02 5.31
CA PRO A 910 9.95 11.06 3.91
C PRO A 910 9.40 9.68 3.49
N SER A 911 8.17 9.64 3.01
CA SER A 911 7.52 8.44 2.49
C SER A 911 6.23 8.80 1.76
N VAL A 912 5.74 7.92 0.89
CA VAL A 912 4.46 8.10 0.19
C VAL A 912 3.29 8.31 1.18
N SER A 913 3.25 7.58 2.28
CA SER A 913 2.21 7.74 3.30
C SER A 913 2.23 9.12 3.97
N THR A 914 3.42 9.67 4.25
CA THR A 914 3.54 11.00 4.85
C THR A 914 3.21 12.09 3.85
N ILE A 915 3.54 11.93 2.56
CA ILE A 915 3.16 12.93 1.54
C ILE A 915 1.64 12.98 1.32
N ILE A 916 0.94 11.84 1.35
CA ILE A 916 -0.53 11.78 1.32
C ILE A 916 -1.13 12.55 2.51
N LEU A 917 -0.57 12.36 3.70
CA LEU A 917 -1.01 13.09 4.89
C LEU A 917 -0.76 14.60 4.76
N VAL A 918 0.40 15.01 4.23
CA VAL A 918 0.73 16.42 3.98
C VAL A 918 -0.28 17.03 3.01
N VAL A 919 -0.54 16.37 1.88
CA VAL A 919 -1.48 16.83 0.86
C VAL A 919 -2.90 16.98 1.43
N LEU A 920 -3.35 16.03 2.26
CA LEU A 920 -4.64 16.10 2.95
C LEU A 920 -4.70 17.30 3.91
N VAL A 921 -3.68 17.49 4.74
CA VAL A 921 -3.61 18.59 5.71
C VAL A 921 -3.52 19.94 5.00
N MET A 922 -2.74 20.04 3.91
CA MET A 922 -2.70 21.23 3.06
C MET A 922 -4.05 21.54 2.44
N GLY A 923 -4.77 20.54 1.92
CA GLY A 923 -6.13 20.72 1.38
C GLY A 923 -7.11 21.30 2.43
N ILE A 924 -7.01 20.85 3.68
CA ILE A 924 -7.80 21.40 4.79
C ILE A 924 -7.39 22.86 5.09
N ALA A 925 -6.10 23.16 5.15
CA ALA A 925 -5.58 24.51 5.38
C ALA A 925 -6.02 25.47 4.27
N ASP A 926 -5.90 25.05 3.02
CA ASP A 926 -6.22 25.85 1.84
C ASP A 926 -7.72 26.05 1.65
N SER A 927 -8.56 25.17 2.21
CA SER A 927 -10.02 25.34 2.18
C SER A 927 -10.49 26.66 2.81
N PHE A 928 -9.75 27.22 3.75
CA PHE A 928 -10.04 28.53 4.34
C PHE A 928 -8.96 29.59 4.07
N GLY A 929 -7.75 29.17 3.73
CA GLY A 929 -6.61 30.03 3.48
C GLY A 929 -6.79 30.94 2.27
N TYR A 930 -7.18 30.40 1.11
CA TYR A 930 -7.45 31.19 -0.10
C TYR A 930 -8.59 32.18 0.09
N SER A 931 -9.65 31.76 0.77
CA SER A 931 -10.77 32.65 1.09
C SER A 931 -10.37 33.77 2.04
N ALA A 932 -9.50 33.45 3.01
CA ALA A 932 -8.98 34.43 3.95
C ALA A 932 -8.04 35.44 3.29
N LEU A 933 -7.19 34.99 2.33
CA LEU A 933 -6.32 35.87 1.53
C LEU A 933 -7.17 36.89 0.76
N SER A 934 -8.18 36.45 0.02
CA SER A 934 -9.05 37.32 -0.76
C SER A 934 -9.85 38.30 0.13
N SER A 935 -10.35 37.82 1.28
CA SER A 935 -11.07 38.65 2.25
C SER A 935 -10.18 39.73 2.87
N TYR A 936 -8.96 39.35 3.30
CA TYR A 936 -8.00 40.31 3.88
C TYR A 936 -7.57 41.36 2.85
N PHE A 937 -7.36 40.97 1.59
CA PHE A 937 -7.01 41.88 0.52
C PHE A 937 -8.08 42.99 0.32
N SER A 938 -9.35 42.60 0.27
CA SER A 938 -10.46 43.55 0.16
C SER A 938 -10.63 44.44 1.39
N GLU A 939 -10.10 44.05 2.55
CA GLU A 939 -10.13 44.85 3.80
C GLU A 939 -9.05 45.96 3.81
N ILE A 940 -8.00 45.86 2.96
CA ILE A 940 -6.89 46.83 2.91
C ILE A 940 -7.39 48.19 2.40
N PRO A 941 -7.25 49.29 3.16
CA PRO A 941 -7.79 50.62 2.76
C PRO A 941 -7.21 51.13 1.43
N ALA A 942 -5.94 50.80 1.12
CA ALA A 942 -5.28 51.19 -0.13
C ALA A 942 -5.89 50.51 -1.36
N VAL A 943 -6.43 49.28 -1.21
CA VAL A 943 -7.15 48.56 -2.27
C VAL A 943 -8.44 49.31 -2.65
N LYS A 944 -9.19 49.75 -1.64
CA LYS A 944 -10.42 50.55 -1.86
C LYS A 944 -10.14 51.89 -2.50
N GLN A 945 -9.00 52.54 -2.17
CA GLN A 945 -8.59 53.83 -2.73
C GLN A 945 -8.04 53.73 -4.15
N TYR A 946 -7.34 52.64 -4.49
CA TYR A 946 -6.80 52.40 -5.83
C TYR A 946 -7.86 51.89 -6.81
N GLY A 947 -8.92 51.29 -6.30
CA GLY A 947 -10.00 50.64 -7.02
C GLY A 947 -9.80 49.13 -7.01
N GLU A 948 -10.79 48.42 -6.51
CA GLU A 948 -10.72 46.95 -6.30
C GLU A 948 -10.39 46.18 -7.60
N GLU A 949 -10.94 46.64 -8.74
CA GLU A 949 -10.70 46.00 -10.05
C GLU A 949 -9.23 46.12 -10.49
N ASN A 950 -8.62 47.33 -10.32
CA ASN A 950 -7.21 47.54 -10.68
C ASN A 950 -6.28 46.78 -9.72
N ALA A 951 -6.64 46.74 -8.44
CA ALA A 951 -5.88 46.03 -7.40
C ALA A 951 -5.91 44.51 -7.63
N LEU A 952 -7.06 43.93 -8.03
CA LEU A 952 -7.18 42.53 -8.41
C LEU A 952 -6.32 42.17 -9.62
N GLY A 953 -6.21 43.10 -10.61
CA GLY A 953 -5.29 42.90 -11.75
C GLY A 953 -3.83 42.75 -11.30
N ILE A 954 -3.39 43.55 -10.31
CA ILE A 954 -2.02 43.45 -9.74
C ILE A 954 -1.88 42.15 -8.93
N SER A 955 -2.91 41.76 -8.18
CA SER A 955 -2.93 40.49 -7.47
C SER A 955 -2.73 39.30 -8.42
N GLY A 956 -3.38 39.29 -9.59
CA GLY A 956 -3.16 38.27 -10.61
C GLY A 956 -1.72 38.22 -11.15
N VAL A 957 -1.05 39.40 -11.26
CA VAL A 957 0.37 39.41 -11.65
C VAL A 957 1.24 38.79 -10.57
N VAL A 958 1.00 39.11 -9.27
CA VAL A 958 1.75 38.50 -8.17
C VAL A 958 1.56 36.99 -8.10
N GLU A 959 0.33 36.51 -8.33
CA GLU A 959 0.03 35.08 -8.46
C GLU A 959 0.82 34.41 -9.59
N GLY A 960 0.82 35.01 -10.76
CA GLY A 960 1.58 34.52 -11.93
C GLY A 960 3.08 34.48 -11.68
N VAL A 961 3.62 35.53 -11.03
CA VAL A 961 5.04 35.56 -10.63
C VAL A 961 5.35 34.47 -9.60
N SER A 962 4.46 34.26 -8.60
CA SER A 962 4.62 33.21 -7.61
C SER A 962 4.64 31.82 -8.26
N SER A 963 3.70 31.55 -9.15
CA SER A 963 3.60 30.26 -9.88
C SER A 963 4.78 30.04 -10.84
N THR A 964 5.38 31.12 -11.36
CA THR A 964 6.58 31.06 -12.23
C THR A 964 7.82 30.68 -11.42
N ILE A 965 8.00 31.27 -10.23
CA ILE A 965 9.21 31.10 -9.42
C ILE A 965 9.14 29.79 -8.63
N ALA A 966 7.97 29.32 -8.28
CA ALA A 966 7.77 28.18 -7.41
C ALA A 966 8.48 26.89 -7.86
N PRO A 967 8.36 26.40 -9.12
CA PRO A 967 9.08 25.20 -9.56
C PRO A 967 10.60 25.34 -9.37
N PHE A 968 11.17 26.52 -9.64
CA PHE A 968 12.61 26.76 -9.47
C PHE A 968 13.04 26.79 -7.99
N ILE A 969 12.18 27.28 -7.08
CA ILE A 969 12.44 27.22 -5.62
C ILE A 969 12.49 25.76 -5.17
N PHE A 970 11.53 24.94 -5.56
CA PHE A 970 11.53 23.51 -5.24
C PHE A 970 12.72 22.78 -5.88
N ALA A 971 13.00 23.05 -7.15
CA ALA A 971 14.14 22.47 -7.86
C ALA A 971 15.49 22.78 -7.19
N THR A 972 15.72 24.06 -6.82
CA THR A 972 16.96 24.46 -6.14
C THR A 972 17.06 23.91 -4.72
N ALA A 973 15.95 23.77 -4.02
CA ALA A 973 15.92 23.13 -2.70
C ALA A 973 16.29 21.65 -2.77
N LEU A 974 15.82 20.94 -3.80
CA LEU A 974 16.15 19.54 -4.04
C LEU A 974 17.65 19.31 -4.31
N LEU A 975 18.39 20.29 -4.84
CA LEU A 975 19.84 20.21 -4.98
C LEU A 975 20.56 20.06 -3.64
N ALA A 976 19.96 20.52 -2.54
CA ALA A 976 20.48 20.34 -1.19
C ALA A 976 20.07 19.01 -0.54
N GLY A 977 19.30 18.18 -1.27
CA GLY A 977 18.67 16.95 -0.77
C GLY A 977 17.25 17.21 -0.24
N ILE A 978 16.39 16.20 -0.33
CA ILE A 978 14.96 16.28 -0.01
C ILE A 978 14.71 16.87 1.39
N GLN A 979 15.33 16.30 2.42
CA GLN A 979 15.12 16.73 3.79
C GLN A 979 15.62 18.16 4.03
N MET A 980 16.86 18.45 3.63
CA MET A 980 17.46 19.79 3.82
C MET A 980 16.73 20.85 3.00
N GLY A 981 16.36 20.53 1.77
CA GLY A 981 15.54 21.39 0.92
C GLY A 981 14.21 21.76 1.55
N MET A 982 13.48 20.79 2.08
CA MET A 982 12.20 21.02 2.76
C MET A 982 12.35 21.80 4.06
N ILE A 983 13.45 21.61 4.81
CA ILE A 983 13.79 22.44 5.98
C ILE A 983 13.96 23.91 5.56
N LEU A 984 14.75 24.17 4.53
CA LEU A 984 15.02 25.54 4.04
C LEU A 984 13.73 26.23 3.58
N ILE A 985 12.88 25.52 2.83
CA ILE A 985 11.59 26.04 2.38
C ILE A 985 10.68 26.34 3.58
N SER A 986 10.59 25.40 4.55
CA SER A 986 9.76 25.57 5.75
C SER A 986 10.21 26.75 6.61
N ILE A 987 11.52 26.95 6.77
CA ILE A 987 12.09 28.11 7.49
C ILE A 987 11.77 29.39 6.74
N GLY A 988 11.99 29.43 5.42
CA GLY A 988 11.69 30.59 4.59
C GLY A 988 10.22 31.02 4.69
N PHE A 989 9.32 30.04 4.62
CA PHE A 989 7.88 30.30 4.79
C PHE A 989 7.54 30.75 6.21
N GLY A 990 8.15 30.15 7.22
CA GLY A 990 7.99 30.58 8.61
C GLY A 990 8.42 32.05 8.84
N ILE A 991 9.53 32.45 8.23
CA ILE A 991 9.98 33.86 8.26
C ILE A 991 8.95 34.77 7.60
N CYS A 992 8.40 34.39 6.45
CA CYS A 992 7.34 35.14 5.78
C CYS A 992 6.09 35.30 6.66
N VAL A 993 5.66 34.25 7.35
CA VAL A 993 4.52 34.32 8.30
C VAL A 993 4.79 35.31 9.44
N VAL A 994 5.99 35.28 9.99
CA VAL A 994 6.41 36.24 11.06
C VAL A 994 6.44 37.66 10.51
N MET A 995 6.99 37.88 9.33
CA MET A 995 7.02 39.21 8.70
C MET A 995 5.62 39.73 8.34
N PHE A 996 4.73 38.86 7.90
CA PHE A 996 3.30 39.21 7.71
C PHE A 996 2.67 39.61 9.04
N PHE A 997 2.92 38.86 10.10
CA PHE A 997 2.43 39.21 11.44
C PHE A 997 2.93 40.63 11.85
N LEU A 998 4.22 40.91 11.69
CA LEU A 998 4.82 42.21 12.06
C LEU A 998 4.26 43.37 11.21
N THR A 999 4.13 43.17 9.89
CA THR A 999 3.61 44.19 8.99
C THR A 999 2.13 44.50 9.25
N SER A 1000 1.34 43.52 9.61
CA SER A 1000 -0.06 43.67 9.89
C SER A 1000 -0.39 44.05 11.32
N PHE A 1001 0.55 43.98 12.30
CA PHE A 1001 0.33 44.29 13.72
C PHE A 1001 0.28 45.79 14.00
N ARG A 1002 0.98 46.67 13.24
CA ARG A 1002 0.98 48.12 13.45
C ARG A 1002 -0.31 48.84 13.07
N GLU A 1003 -1.23 48.20 12.35
CA GLU A 1003 -2.52 48.81 11.98
C GLU A 1003 -3.44 49.11 13.18
N LYS A 1004 -3.34 48.32 14.24
CA LYS A 1004 -4.14 48.52 15.46
C LYS A 1004 -3.75 49.78 16.27
N ARG A 1005 -2.51 50.24 16.12
CA ARG A 1005 -2.01 51.47 16.77
C ARG A 1005 -2.47 52.74 16.04
N GLU A 1006 -2.52 52.71 14.71
CA GLU A 1006 -2.96 53.87 13.92
C GLU A 1006 -4.49 54.11 14.00
N LYS A 1007 -5.30 53.07 14.33
CA LYS A 1007 -6.75 53.18 14.50
C LYS A 1007 -7.13 53.73 15.88
N ASN A 1008 -6.28 53.67 16.88
CA ASN A 1008 -6.56 54.21 18.23
C ASN A 1008 -5.99 55.62 18.46
N ASP A 1009 -5.17 56.14 17.53
CA ASP A 1009 -4.58 57.50 17.63
C ASP A 1009 -5.24 58.49 16.63
N GLY A 1010 -6.33 58.12 15.93
CA GLY A 1010 -7.20 58.92 15.08
C GLY A 1010 -8.62 58.94 15.66
#